data_2e2cccb7c13b4772f2bae4d0ce93e809
#
_entry.id   2e2cccb7c13b4772f2bae4d0ce93e809
#
_cell.length_a   1.000
_cell.length_b   1.000
_cell.length_c   1.000
_cell.angle_alpha   90.00
_cell.angle_beta   90.00
_cell.angle_gamma   90.00
#
_symmetry.space_group_name_H-M   'P 1'
#
loop_
_entity.id
_entity.type
_entity.pdbx_description
1 polymer ?
#
loop_
_entity_poly.entity_id
_entity_poly.type
_entity_poly.pdbx_seq_one_letter_code
_entity_poly.pdbx_strand_id
1 'polypeptide(L)'
;MTFLATVFINFMNIENIYASTASLSVSGDLNFGSVEPAAAGSEYVKTIGVHGETNSMMGYKLYMSAGSDDTSLSGSNWNSFKIKSLEGQEKPLWYVTPVCTNCYGYVVDRTNGYEYSAIPKLSTPAILKKSGDKGEFDLKFSLGMRLDDKIVAPDSYKNTIVFSLLAKDDVVAKLDIGRNVNKAIKKALGVTDEEYLSHPEKTMVTSGRFSFNSFKIAKEKEGDIPEEKIFKVSTDDSPVPIYLGINTFDTNSRHNLLMWSDASIISFPEDMSYFFSGIKAFIGDFEYGDGMSRRNIDTKNIKNLSHFFHGADLYISDDTHDKLFENLIDDENVITNLDSMYENAEIKNAFYMPSKNLNHVKTARNMFKNSQFKTMYFTDLKISGIEDMTSMFENCPRLYHLDMSEMSTGTLTSIKDIFKDSNALSKLILPKVFNTSKITDMSYLFANKNSLTELIGFKVIDTSSVVNMSHMFDNCVRRFIFVTEGVFDNFNTSKVEDMSYMFANAGRDYLNEAPFPLKLITSSVKNMEGMFKGWNVKIDISSFNFGNVENMSKMFMDGCEDSCVRYEDHSAVEKIKFPGSGIIAPKLTTIEKFFAYNQTMKDFTLPVFSAPKLLNANYAFAYLYDANKVDLSSMYVPNLENMEYMFTYVGNYRDLTEFKLFTHPLQNIKTLKHAFDHMYVHYCLDKTLDLSNFNVSKVADFSHLFDYFWADELDLTGWDTSKAEDMSYLFSQASPGKVYVSDSFVTSNVVNSERIFMNAELTGQQGSNAYNKDISYARIDGGAANPGAFWRK
;
A
#
# COMPACT_ATOMS: atom_id res chain seq x y z
N MET A 1 63.56 -35.83 26.84
CA MET A 1 62.96 -34.73 27.66
C MET A 1 61.61 -34.36 27.07
N THR A 2 60.58 -34.31 27.90
CA THR A 2 59.25 -33.91 27.47
C THR A 2 59.00 -32.47 27.95
N PHE A 3 58.74 -31.52 27.00
CA PHE A 3 58.50 -30.13 27.35
C PHE A 3 57.02 -29.81 27.08
N LEU A 4 56.30 -29.41 28.13
CA LEU A 4 54.89 -29.02 28.08
C LEU A 4 54.79 -27.54 28.39
N ALA A 5 54.26 -26.74 27.48
CA ALA A 5 53.73 -25.42 27.78
C ALA A 5 52.21 -25.52 27.81
N THR A 6 51.59 -25.14 28.92
CA THR A 6 50.14 -25.13 29.06
C THR A 6 49.64 -23.71 28.83
N VAL A 7 48.64 -23.60 27.96
CA VAL A 7 48.04 -22.31 27.62
C VAL A 7 46.73 -22.15 28.44
N PHE A 8 46.64 -21.06 29.18
CA PHE A 8 45.40 -20.67 29.86
C PHE A 8 44.82 -19.42 29.19
N ILE A 9 43.51 -19.46 28.96
CA ILE A 9 42.76 -18.33 28.43
C ILE A 9 42.01 -17.69 29.60
N ASN A 10 42.29 -16.43 29.90
CA ASN A 10 41.59 -15.67 30.91
C ASN A 10 40.67 -14.65 30.26
N PHE A 11 39.38 -14.73 30.57
CA PHE A 11 38.39 -13.71 30.24
C PHE A 11 38.16 -12.84 31.46
N MET A 12 38.42 -11.54 31.36
CA MET A 12 37.90 -10.59 32.32
C MET A 12 36.51 -10.13 31.84
N ASN A 13 35.48 -10.73 32.44
CA ASN A 13 34.11 -10.21 32.29
C ASN A 13 33.89 -9.14 33.36
N ILE A 14 33.60 -7.91 32.92
CA ILE A 14 33.01 -6.89 33.78
C ILE A 14 31.50 -6.91 33.47
N GLU A 15 30.70 -7.33 34.44
CA GLU A 15 29.25 -7.32 34.35
C GLU A 15 28.73 -5.87 34.35
N ASN A 16 28.52 -5.29 33.17
CA ASN A 16 27.67 -4.13 32.97
C ASN A 16 26.81 -4.35 31.74
N ILE A 17 25.61 -3.83 31.74
CA ILE A 17 24.54 -4.04 30.74
C ILE A 17 24.94 -3.66 29.30
N TYR A 18 26.10 -3.04 29.09
CA TYR A 18 26.71 -2.66 27.82
C TYR A 18 28.17 -3.13 27.71
N ALA A 19 28.52 -4.24 28.36
CA ALA A 19 29.92 -4.73 28.35
C ALA A 19 30.29 -5.15 26.91
N SER A 20 31.41 -4.60 26.47
CA SER A 20 32.02 -5.03 25.22
C SER A 20 32.39 -6.50 25.33
N THR A 21 32.01 -7.31 24.36
CA THR A 21 32.37 -8.73 24.33
C THR A 21 33.71 -8.91 23.66
N ALA A 22 34.50 -9.84 24.19
CA ALA A 22 35.75 -10.28 23.61
C ALA A 22 35.84 -11.81 23.65
N SER A 23 36.31 -12.40 22.57
CA SER A 23 36.64 -13.82 22.49
C SER A 23 38.11 -14.03 22.21
N LEU A 24 38.67 -15.04 22.77
CA LEU A 24 40.09 -15.43 22.53
C LEU A 24 40.16 -16.93 22.38
N SER A 25 40.78 -17.38 21.29
CA SER A 25 41.05 -18.81 21.04
C SER A 25 42.50 -19.04 20.66
N VAL A 26 42.97 -20.21 20.98
CA VAL A 26 44.33 -20.63 20.65
C VAL A 26 44.28 -21.94 19.91
N SER A 27 44.94 -21.99 18.76
CA SER A 27 45.10 -23.21 17.95
C SER A 27 46.54 -23.67 17.90
N GLY A 28 46.72 -24.97 17.98
CA GLY A 28 48.05 -25.60 18.00
C GLY A 28 48.54 -26.02 19.40
N ASP A 29 49.75 -26.50 19.47
CA ASP A 29 50.37 -27.06 20.70
C ASP A 29 51.79 -26.56 20.85
N LEU A 30 52.14 -26.06 22.05
CA LEU A 30 53.50 -25.68 22.41
C LEU A 30 54.31 -26.83 23.06
N ASN A 31 53.79 -28.07 23.02
CA ASN A 31 54.51 -29.22 23.48
C ASN A 31 55.60 -29.62 22.52
N PHE A 32 56.83 -29.51 22.94
CA PHE A 32 58.02 -29.90 22.15
C PHE A 32 58.23 -31.41 22.07
N GLY A 33 57.43 -32.19 22.82
CA GLY A 33 57.64 -33.65 22.91
C GLY A 33 58.98 -34.02 23.56
N SER A 34 59.46 -35.19 23.22
CA SER A 34 60.83 -35.60 23.68
C SER A 34 61.87 -34.97 22.78
N VAL A 35 62.69 -34.11 23.33
CA VAL A 35 63.75 -33.41 22.64
C VAL A 35 65.08 -34.01 23.15
N GLU A 36 65.90 -34.53 22.23
CA GLU A 36 67.25 -34.92 22.51
C GLU A 36 68.19 -33.73 22.34
N PRO A 37 69.02 -33.35 23.32
CA PRO A 37 70.02 -32.32 23.15
C PRO A 37 70.96 -32.77 22.05
N ALA A 38 70.90 -32.17 20.87
CA ALA A 38 71.84 -32.39 19.82
C ALA A 38 73.08 -31.49 20.09
N ALA A 39 74.32 -31.81 19.47
CA ALA A 39 75.57 -31.09 19.63
C ALA A 39 75.35 -29.55 19.65
N ALA A 40 75.96 -28.84 20.58
CA ALA A 40 75.79 -27.46 20.97
C ALA A 40 75.15 -26.51 19.93
N GLY A 41 73.95 -26.12 20.14
CA GLY A 41 73.36 -24.98 19.41
C GLY A 41 72.05 -25.25 18.57
N SER A 42 71.46 -26.43 18.69
CA SER A 42 70.15 -26.68 17.99
C SER A 42 69.02 -25.85 18.60
N GLU A 43 68.29 -25.16 17.74
CA GLU A 43 67.09 -24.38 18.07
C GLU A 43 65.84 -25.25 17.81
N TYR A 44 64.95 -25.31 18.80
CA TYR A 44 63.66 -25.96 18.72
C TYR A 44 62.58 -24.90 18.74
N VAL A 45 61.64 -24.89 17.78
CA VAL A 45 60.59 -23.90 17.68
C VAL A 45 59.22 -24.54 17.57
N LYS A 46 58.25 -24.06 18.31
CA LYS A 46 56.86 -24.39 18.22
C LYS A 46 56.05 -23.15 18.00
N THR A 47 55.05 -23.19 17.13
CA THR A 47 54.18 -22.04 16.79
C THR A 47 52.73 -22.42 17.00
N ILE A 48 52.01 -21.52 17.63
CA ILE A 48 50.55 -21.58 17.76
C ILE A 48 49.91 -20.35 17.11
N GLY A 49 48.64 -20.48 16.70
CA GLY A 49 47.80 -19.35 16.34
C GLY A 49 47.05 -18.82 17.57
N VAL A 50 47.01 -17.52 17.74
CA VAL A 50 46.19 -16.84 18.73
C VAL A 50 45.19 -15.97 17.99
N HIS A 51 43.93 -16.33 18.06
CA HIS A 51 42.83 -15.59 17.44
C HIS A 51 42.01 -14.87 18.51
N GLY A 52 41.73 -13.60 18.28
CA GLY A 52 40.89 -12.83 19.18
C GLY A 52 39.93 -11.93 18.39
N GLU A 53 38.76 -11.72 18.98
CA GLU A 53 37.68 -10.91 18.44
C GLU A 53 37.10 -10.02 19.53
N THR A 54 36.73 -8.78 19.19
CA THR A 54 35.99 -7.88 20.10
C THR A 54 35.02 -6.98 19.34
N ASN A 55 33.87 -6.74 19.95
CA ASN A 55 32.89 -5.77 19.48
C ASN A 55 33.10 -4.37 20.11
N SER A 56 34.08 -4.17 21.01
CA SER A 56 34.35 -2.86 21.59
C SER A 56 34.80 -1.84 20.55
N MET A 57 34.08 -0.73 20.45
CA MET A 57 34.43 0.40 19.59
C MET A 57 35.70 1.14 20.06
N MET A 58 36.05 1.00 21.32
CA MET A 58 37.29 1.57 21.91
C MET A 58 38.51 0.66 21.73
N GLY A 59 38.29 -0.51 21.12
CA GLY A 59 39.33 -1.48 20.81
C GLY A 59 39.74 -2.40 21.95
N TYR A 60 40.92 -2.96 21.86
CA TYR A 60 41.41 -4.01 22.78
C TYR A 60 42.90 -3.92 23.05
N LYS A 61 43.35 -4.64 24.09
CA LYS A 61 44.75 -4.97 24.34
C LYS A 61 44.86 -6.46 24.62
N LEU A 62 45.75 -7.13 23.90
CA LEU A 62 46.14 -8.53 24.12
C LEU A 62 47.41 -8.56 24.99
N TYR A 63 47.32 -9.14 26.12
CA TYR A 63 48.44 -9.34 27.05
C TYR A 63 48.91 -10.79 27.03
N MET A 64 50.19 -11.00 27.32
CA MET A 64 50.82 -12.31 27.55
C MET A 64 51.75 -12.27 28.75
N SER A 65 51.72 -13.31 29.55
CA SER A 65 52.64 -13.52 30.70
C SER A 65 52.92 -15.00 30.93
N ALA A 66 53.90 -15.30 31.73
CA ALA A 66 53.98 -16.60 32.39
C ALA A 66 52.86 -16.79 33.40
N GLY A 67 52.51 -18.00 33.76
CA GLY A 67 51.54 -18.33 34.82
C GLY A 67 51.96 -17.95 36.25
N SER A 68 53.21 -17.48 36.39
CA SER A 68 53.76 -16.99 37.65
C SER A 68 54.89 -16.00 37.42
N ASP A 69 55.42 -15.38 38.43
CA ASP A 69 56.59 -14.49 38.28
C ASP A 69 57.91 -15.28 38.08
N ASP A 70 57.92 -16.56 38.30
CA ASP A 70 59.01 -17.44 37.86
C ASP A 70 58.78 -17.85 36.37
N THR A 71 59.55 -17.21 35.53
CA THR A 71 59.42 -17.38 34.06
C THR A 71 60.25 -18.55 33.52
N SER A 72 60.89 -19.34 34.43
CA SER A 72 61.74 -20.48 34.01
C SER A 72 60.88 -21.75 33.81
N LEU A 73 61.37 -22.64 32.90
CA LEU A 73 60.83 -24.01 32.82
C LEU A 73 61.40 -24.83 33.98
N SER A 74 60.50 -25.38 34.78
CA SER A 74 60.90 -26.19 35.98
C SER A 74 60.80 -27.65 35.67
N GLY A 75 61.80 -28.43 36.08
CA GLY A 75 61.79 -29.90 35.95
C GLY A 75 60.83 -30.54 36.98
N SER A 76 60.19 -31.66 36.59
CA SER A 76 59.26 -32.39 37.44
C SER A 76 59.92 -33.21 38.51
N ASN A 77 61.13 -33.75 38.26
CA ASN A 77 61.91 -34.62 39.15
C ASN A 77 63.07 -33.87 39.79
N TRP A 78 63.61 -32.82 39.16
CA TRP A 78 64.75 -32.04 39.58
C TRP A 78 64.36 -30.55 39.71
N ASN A 79 63.60 -30.20 40.74
CA ASN A 79 63.13 -28.82 40.99
C ASN A 79 64.27 -27.78 41.10
N SER A 80 65.49 -28.15 41.30
CA SER A 80 66.62 -27.25 41.37
C SER A 80 67.22 -26.87 40.01
N PHE A 81 66.86 -27.61 38.97
CA PHE A 81 67.31 -27.31 37.61
C PHE A 81 66.20 -26.61 36.79
N LYS A 82 66.53 -25.45 36.27
CA LYS A 82 65.61 -24.61 35.54
C LYS A 82 66.17 -24.19 34.23
N ILE A 83 65.37 -24.28 33.16
CA ILE A 83 65.67 -23.62 31.89
C ILE A 83 65.13 -22.19 31.97
N LYS A 84 66.02 -21.20 31.95
CA LYS A 84 65.66 -19.79 32.16
C LYS A 84 65.02 -19.19 30.92
N SER A 85 64.05 -18.29 31.09
CA SER A 85 63.65 -17.35 30.06
C SER A 85 64.85 -16.41 29.72
N LEU A 86 64.88 -15.94 28.50
CA LEU A 86 65.81 -14.85 28.11
C LEU A 86 65.71 -13.69 29.09
N GLU A 87 66.85 -13.10 29.46
CA GLU A 87 66.88 -11.88 30.27
C GLU A 87 67.39 -10.74 29.43
N GLY A 88 66.73 -9.60 29.39
CA GLY A 88 67.15 -8.41 28.72
C GLY A 88 66.53 -8.12 27.38
N GLN A 89 67.23 -7.38 26.52
CA GLN A 89 66.69 -6.90 25.20
C GLN A 89 66.46 -8.03 24.20
N GLU A 90 65.58 -7.79 23.24
CA GLU A 90 65.30 -8.65 22.10
C GLU A 90 66.59 -9.03 21.37
N LYS A 91 66.92 -10.32 21.32
CA LYS A 91 68.13 -10.82 20.65
C LYS A 91 67.86 -12.20 20.04
N PRO A 92 68.49 -12.54 18.92
CA PRO A 92 68.48 -13.91 18.42
C PRO A 92 69.07 -14.86 19.47
N LEU A 93 68.53 -16.05 19.66
CA LEU A 93 68.98 -17.04 20.62
C LEU A 93 70.48 -17.39 20.48
N TRP A 94 71.07 -17.23 19.30
CA TRP A 94 72.47 -17.52 18.99
C TRP A 94 73.39 -16.30 19.07
N TYR A 95 72.85 -15.05 19.21
CA TYR A 95 73.64 -13.80 19.27
C TYR A 95 73.78 -13.22 20.66
N VAL A 96 73.30 -13.92 21.68
CA VAL A 96 73.48 -13.47 23.09
C VAL A 96 74.92 -13.72 23.50
N THR A 97 75.70 -12.68 23.85
CA THR A 97 77.06 -12.83 24.41
C THR A 97 77.02 -12.49 25.91
N PRO A 98 77.39 -13.46 26.79
CA PRO A 98 77.78 -14.84 26.43
C PRO A 98 76.58 -15.60 25.87
N VAL A 99 76.85 -16.49 24.90
CA VAL A 99 75.82 -17.32 24.21
C VAL A 99 74.90 -17.91 25.27
N CYS A 100 73.63 -17.59 25.25
CA CYS A 100 72.62 -18.21 26.13
C CYS A 100 72.44 -19.68 25.78
N THR A 101 72.97 -20.54 26.59
CA THR A 101 72.69 -22.00 26.49
C THR A 101 71.68 -22.34 27.56
N ASN A 102 70.75 -23.25 27.23
CA ASN A 102 69.63 -23.63 28.10
C ASN A 102 68.69 -22.47 28.44
N CYS A 103 68.30 -21.76 27.42
CA CYS A 103 67.31 -20.68 27.52
C CYS A 103 66.18 -20.82 26.51
N TYR A 104 65.06 -20.14 26.74
CA TYR A 104 63.93 -20.07 25.84
C TYR A 104 63.31 -18.65 25.81
N GLY A 105 62.60 -18.34 24.73
CA GLY A 105 61.96 -17.07 24.53
C GLY A 105 60.83 -17.18 23.52
N TYR A 106 60.13 -16.06 23.27
CA TYR A 106 59.04 -16.00 22.29
C TYR A 106 59.25 -14.95 21.21
N VAL A 107 58.56 -15.13 20.10
CA VAL A 107 58.41 -14.14 19.03
C VAL A 107 56.99 -14.12 18.50
N VAL A 108 56.49 -12.95 18.13
CA VAL A 108 55.17 -12.73 17.55
C VAL A 108 55.33 -12.41 16.09
N ASP A 109 54.46 -12.98 15.24
CA ASP A 109 54.36 -12.70 13.78
C ASP A 109 55.74 -12.65 13.09
N ARG A 110 56.43 -13.77 13.07
CA ARG A 110 57.82 -13.98 12.60
C ARG A 110 58.05 -13.51 11.16
N THR A 111 58.12 -12.19 10.94
CA THR A 111 58.27 -11.58 9.60
C THR A 111 59.70 -11.07 9.33
N ASN A 112 60.47 -10.72 10.35
CA ASN A 112 61.78 -10.10 10.17
C ASN A 112 62.83 -10.60 11.17
N GLY A 113 63.29 -11.86 11.02
CA GLY A 113 64.47 -12.33 11.77
C GLY A 113 64.13 -13.11 13.03
N TYR A 114 65.15 -13.66 13.65
CA TYR A 114 65.07 -14.63 14.76
C TYR A 114 65.28 -13.98 16.14
N GLU A 115 64.70 -12.78 16.34
CA GLU A 115 64.84 -12.11 17.64
C GLU A 115 63.73 -12.57 18.60
N TYR A 116 64.15 -13.22 19.69
CA TYR A 116 63.23 -13.72 20.72
C TYR A 116 63.27 -12.78 21.93
N SER A 117 62.07 -12.52 22.46
CA SER A 117 61.91 -11.81 23.72
C SER A 117 61.80 -12.74 24.91
N ALA A 118 62.19 -12.24 26.10
CA ALA A 118 61.98 -12.92 27.36
C ALA A 118 60.50 -13.13 27.66
N ILE A 119 60.14 -14.31 28.23
CA ILE A 119 58.76 -14.50 28.69
C ILE A 119 58.47 -13.53 29.85
N PRO A 120 57.49 -12.66 29.73
CA PRO A 120 57.17 -11.69 30.76
C PRO A 120 56.60 -12.36 32.03
N LYS A 121 56.82 -11.74 33.18
CA LYS A 121 56.29 -12.17 34.49
C LYS A 121 54.77 -11.96 34.57
N LEU A 122 54.08 -12.72 35.41
CA LEU A 122 52.66 -12.53 35.68
C LEU A 122 52.37 -11.10 36.20
N SER A 123 53.24 -10.57 37.08
CA SER A 123 53.11 -9.19 37.62
C SER A 123 53.39 -8.08 36.58
N THR A 124 54.04 -8.39 35.46
CA THR A 124 54.42 -7.45 34.42
C THR A 124 54.15 -8.01 33.03
N PRO A 125 52.90 -8.23 32.61
CA PRO A 125 52.53 -8.83 31.35
C PRO A 125 52.93 -7.93 30.17
N ALA A 126 53.38 -8.52 29.05
CA ALA A 126 53.63 -7.80 27.84
C ALA A 126 52.35 -7.60 26.99
N ILE A 127 52.27 -6.46 26.33
CA ILE A 127 51.24 -6.20 25.34
C ILE A 127 51.72 -6.76 24.00
N LEU A 128 51.04 -7.79 23.49
CA LEU A 128 51.40 -8.41 22.21
C LEU A 128 50.74 -7.68 21.03
N LYS A 129 49.49 -7.23 21.24
CA LYS A 129 48.74 -6.51 20.20
C LYS A 129 47.77 -5.53 20.86
N LYS A 130 47.47 -4.45 20.20
CA LYS A 130 46.47 -3.46 20.61
C LYS A 130 45.79 -2.88 19.37
N SER A 131 44.50 -2.52 19.48
CA SER A 131 43.75 -1.77 18.49
C SER A 131 42.98 -0.65 19.19
N GLY A 132 42.68 0.39 18.47
CA GLY A 132 41.74 1.46 18.86
C GLY A 132 40.30 1.21 18.38
N ASP A 133 40.05 0.13 17.61
CA ASP A 133 38.80 -0.18 16.97
C ASP A 133 38.34 -1.60 17.25
N LYS A 134 37.03 -1.88 17.09
CA LYS A 134 36.50 -3.24 17.08
C LYS A 134 37.12 -4.07 15.96
N GLY A 135 37.11 -5.37 16.10
CA GLY A 135 37.52 -6.29 15.05
C GLY A 135 38.14 -7.56 15.58
N GLU A 136 38.60 -8.38 14.64
CA GLU A 136 39.27 -9.61 14.88
C GLU A 136 40.77 -9.46 14.59
N PHE A 137 41.58 -10.36 15.14
CA PHE A 137 42.99 -10.47 14.82
C PHE A 137 43.42 -11.92 14.86
N ASP A 138 44.36 -12.25 14.00
CA ASP A 138 45.17 -13.46 14.04
C ASP A 138 46.61 -13.09 14.34
N LEU A 139 47.27 -13.89 15.17
CA LEU A 139 48.61 -13.67 15.59
C LEU A 139 49.32 -15.03 15.66
N LYS A 140 50.48 -15.13 15.08
CA LYS A 140 51.36 -16.31 15.19
C LYS A 140 52.33 -16.10 16.33
N PHE A 141 52.16 -16.91 17.38
CA PHE A 141 53.06 -16.91 18.54
C PHE A 141 54.00 -18.10 18.42
N SER A 142 55.31 -17.86 18.44
CA SER A 142 56.32 -18.91 18.38
C SER A 142 57.16 -18.92 19.63
N LEU A 143 57.32 -20.09 20.20
CA LEU A 143 58.22 -20.35 21.33
C LEU A 143 59.45 -21.04 20.82
N GLY A 144 60.63 -20.42 21.06
CA GLY A 144 61.95 -20.98 20.71
C GLY A 144 62.71 -21.41 21.92
N MET A 145 63.46 -22.50 21.81
CA MET A 145 64.26 -23.03 22.91
C MET A 145 65.61 -23.49 22.36
N ARG A 146 66.68 -23.25 23.09
CA ARG A 146 68.03 -23.70 22.79
C ARG A 146 68.60 -24.46 23.95
N LEU A 147 69.04 -25.69 23.72
CA LEU A 147 69.55 -26.63 24.73
C LEU A 147 70.98 -27.03 24.44
N ASP A 148 71.79 -27.25 25.50
CA ASP A 148 73.10 -27.80 25.47
C ASP A 148 73.15 -29.22 26.10
N ASP A 149 73.74 -30.20 25.44
CA ASP A 149 73.77 -31.61 25.82
C ASP A 149 74.50 -31.88 27.15
N LYS A 150 75.29 -30.96 27.58
CA LYS A 150 76.21 -31.18 28.74
C LYS A 150 75.61 -30.76 30.05
N ILE A 151 74.57 -29.98 30.11
CA ILE A 151 74.07 -29.28 31.31
C ILE A 151 72.63 -29.57 31.62
N VAL A 152 71.78 -30.04 30.70
CA VAL A 152 70.36 -30.27 30.99
C VAL A 152 70.11 -31.67 31.51
N ALA A 153 69.56 -31.78 32.71
CA ALA A 153 69.17 -33.07 33.28
C ALA A 153 68.00 -33.68 32.48
N PRO A 154 68.00 -35.02 32.29
CA PRO A 154 66.88 -35.68 31.63
C PRO A 154 65.65 -35.64 32.52
N ASP A 155 64.70 -34.74 32.21
CA ASP A 155 63.46 -34.51 32.98
C ASP A 155 62.35 -33.94 32.06
N SER A 156 61.12 -33.79 32.57
CA SER A 156 60.04 -33.09 31.95
C SER A 156 59.99 -31.65 32.47
N TYR A 157 60.24 -30.69 31.56
CA TYR A 157 60.23 -29.25 31.90
C TYR A 157 58.94 -28.61 31.44
N LYS A 158 58.29 -27.79 32.30
CA LYS A 158 57.00 -27.13 32.01
C LYS A 158 56.94 -25.70 32.55
N ASN A 159 56.19 -24.88 31.85
CA ASN A 159 55.66 -23.61 32.32
C ASN A 159 54.27 -23.34 31.71
N THR A 160 53.52 -22.40 32.28
CA THR A 160 52.24 -21.96 31.80
C THR A 160 52.41 -20.61 31.11
N ILE A 161 51.82 -20.42 29.95
CA ILE A 161 51.73 -19.15 29.26
C ILE A 161 50.25 -18.74 29.28
N VAL A 162 49.99 -17.51 29.75
CA VAL A 162 48.65 -16.93 29.88
C VAL A 162 48.47 -15.83 28.81
N PHE A 163 47.45 -15.95 28.00
CA PHE A 163 46.99 -14.89 27.12
C PHE A 163 45.71 -14.27 27.74
N SER A 164 45.66 -12.95 27.82
CA SER A 164 44.52 -12.23 28.32
C SER A 164 44.11 -11.13 27.34
N LEU A 165 42.89 -11.16 26.87
CA LEU A 165 42.32 -10.11 26.02
C LEU A 165 41.46 -9.18 26.88
N LEU A 166 41.80 -7.90 26.89
CA LEU A 166 41.04 -6.86 27.56
C LEU A 166 40.36 -5.97 26.51
N ALA A 167 39.03 -6.05 26.41
CA ALA A 167 38.25 -5.09 25.68
C ALA A 167 38.10 -3.79 26.51
N LYS A 168 38.07 -2.65 25.83
CA LYS A 168 37.79 -1.37 26.51
C LYS A 168 36.30 -1.14 26.61
N ASP A 169 35.83 -0.56 27.69
CA ASP A 169 34.43 -0.19 27.83
C ASP A 169 34.06 0.97 26.93
N ASP A 170 32.93 0.86 26.28
CA ASP A 170 32.34 1.93 25.46
C ASP A 170 31.46 2.81 26.33
N VAL A 171 31.55 4.11 26.15
CA VAL A 171 30.60 5.09 26.71
C VAL A 171 29.47 5.27 25.72
N VAL A 172 28.28 4.77 26.04
CA VAL A 172 27.11 4.79 25.19
C VAL A 172 26.17 5.91 25.60
N ALA A 173 25.96 6.91 24.73
CA ALA A 173 24.91 7.90 24.90
C ALA A 173 23.60 7.42 24.26
N LYS A 174 22.48 7.70 24.93
CA LYS A 174 21.15 7.29 24.47
C LYS A 174 20.42 8.48 23.87
N LEU A 175 20.10 8.41 22.60
CA LEU A 175 19.25 9.38 21.92
C LEU A 175 17.81 9.25 22.41
N ASP A 176 17.11 10.38 22.55
CA ASP A 176 15.68 10.41 22.86
C ASP A 176 14.84 9.97 21.65
N ILE A 177 13.55 9.68 21.86
CA ILE A 177 12.62 9.24 20.80
C ILE A 177 12.52 10.28 19.68
N GLY A 178 12.25 9.82 18.46
CA GLY A 178 12.26 10.65 17.25
C GLY A 178 11.40 11.90 17.34
N ARG A 179 10.22 11.82 17.98
CA ARG A 179 9.33 12.98 18.20
C ARG A 179 9.96 14.07 19.05
N ASN A 180 10.69 13.72 20.10
CA ASN A 180 11.37 14.70 20.96
C ASN A 180 12.53 15.36 20.22
N VAL A 181 13.29 14.60 19.43
CA VAL A 181 14.35 15.13 18.58
C VAL A 181 13.75 16.06 17.51
N ASN A 182 12.65 15.71 16.86
CA ASN A 182 11.93 16.58 15.93
C ASN A 182 11.51 17.90 16.56
N LYS A 183 10.99 17.84 17.78
CA LYS A 183 10.64 19.03 18.56
C LYS A 183 11.85 19.95 18.77
N ALA A 184 13.01 19.39 19.10
CA ALA A 184 14.25 20.13 19.25
C ALA A 184 14.71 20.75 17.93
N ILE A 185 14.62 20.03 16.80
CA ILE A 185 14.91 20.54 15.47
C ILE A 185 14.01 21.76 15.15
N LYS A 186 12.70 21.62 15.34
CA LYS A 186 11.72 22.68 15.07
C LYS A 186 11.92 23.89 15.98
N LYS A 187 12.26 23.69 17.25
CA LYS A 187 12.63 24.78 18.17
C LYS A 187 13.88 25.53 17.71
N ALA A 188 14.90 24.82 17.27
CA ALA A 188 16.11 25.43 16.72
C ALA A 188 15.81 26.28 15.47
N LEU A 189 14.73 25.94 14.73
CA LEU A 189 14.17 26.68 13.60
C LEU A 189 13.20 27.80 14.04
N GLY A 190 12.92 27.97 15.32
CA GLY A 190 12.08 29.05 15.86
C GLY A 190 10.60 28.69 16.02
N VAL A 191 10.22 27.41 15.97
CA VAL A 191 8.83 26.95 16.25
C VAL A 191 8.60 26.96 17.76
N THR A 192 7.49 27.53 18.19
CA THR A 192 7.10 27.56 19.61
C THR A 192 6.57 26.20 20.09
N ASP A 193 6.62 25.98 21.40
CA ASP A 193 6.03 24.75 21.99
C ASP A 193 4.52 24.64 21.74
N GLU A 194 3.80 25.77 21.75
CA GLU A 194 2.37 25.82 21.52
C GLU A 194 2.02 25.42 20.06
N GLU A 195 2.77 25.92 19.08
CA GLU A 195 2.60 25.54 17.68
C GLU A 195 2.93 24.06 17.47
N TYR A 196 3.95 23.52 18.11
CA TYR A 196 4.31 22.11 18.03
C TYR A 196 3.24 21.21 18.65
N LEU A 197 2.71 21.56 19.82
CA LEU A 197 1.70 20.76 20.51
C LEU A 197 0.35 20.75 19.79
N SER A 198 -0.01 21.87 19.16
CA SER A 198 -1.26 21.96 18.38
C SER A 198 -1.19 21.16 17.06
N HIS A 199 -0.02 21.12 16.43
CA HIS A 199 0.17 20.47 15.11
C HIS A 199 1.59 19.90 14.96
N PRO A 200 1.91 18.76 15.58
CA PRO A 200 3.26 18.18 15.48
C PRO A 200 3.62 17.75 14.03
N GLU A 201 2.62 17.41 13.22
CA GLU A 201 2.74 17.05 11.81
C GLU A 201 2.74 18.26 10.87
N LYS A 202 2.47 19.48 11.39
CA LYS A 202 2.40 20.67 10.54
C LYS A 202 3.73 20.90 9.82
N THR A 203 3.64 20.89 8.50
CA THR A 203 4.75 21.25 7.64
C THR A 203 5.13 22.70 7.89
N MET A 204 6.38 22.96 8.23
CA MET A 204 6.85 24.32 8.39
C MET A 204 6.82 25.03 7.03
N VAL A 205 5.93 25.98 6.88
CA VAL A 205 6.00 26.95 5.78
C VAL A 205 7.09 27.95 6.14
N THR A 206 8.35 27.58 5.92
CA THR A 206 9.39 28.58 5.93
C THR A 206 9.24 29.42 4.68
N SER A 207 9.01 30.70 4.86
CA SER A 207 9.06 31.69 3.77
C SER A 207 10.46 31.64 3.13
N GLY A 208 10.67 30.70 2.23
CA GLY A 208 11.56 30.78 1.09
C GLY A 208 13.06 30.64 1.26
N ARG A 209 13.69 30.33 2.43
CA ARG A 209 15.15 30.38 2.52
C ARG A 209 15.87 29.39 3.48
N PHE A 210 15.22 28.36 3.99
CA PHE A 210 15.92 27.41 4.85
C PHE A 210 16.04 26.06 4.13
N SER A 211 17.24 25.73 3.65
CA SER A 211 17.60 24.41 3.16
C SER A 211 18.66 23.82 4.09
N PHE A 212 18.38 22.60 4.62
CA PHE A 212 19.45 21.83 5.23
C PHE A 212 20.30 21.18 4.13
N ASN A 213 21.61 21.42 4.15
CA ASN A 213 22.53 20.77 3.23
C ASN A 213 22.88 19.36 3.71
N SER A 214 23.06 19.18 5.03
CA SER A 214 23.44 17.91 5.59
C SER A 214 22.92 17.72 7.02
N PHE A 215 22.78 16.46 7.41
CA PHE A 215 22.69 16.02 8.80
C PHE A 215 24.04 15.43 9.18
N LYS A 216 24.72 16.04 10.17
CA LYS A 216 26.06 15.68 10.58
C LYS A 216 26.07 15.19 12.02
N ILE A 217 26.80 14.10 12.29
CA ILE A 217 27.02 13.59 13.63
C ILE A 217 28.51 13.69 13.96
N ALA A 218 28.87 14.39 15.06
CA ALA A 218 30.24 14.69 15.43
C ALA A 218 30.52 14.36 16.92
N LYS A 219 31.78 14.33 17.29
CA LYS A 219 32.22 14.22 18.70
C LYS A 219 32.01 15.52 19.47
N GLU A 220 32.24 16.62 18.81
CA GLU A 220 32.24 17.95 19.41
C GLU A 220 31.37 18.90 18.59
N LYS A 221 30.98 20.00 19.21
CA LYS A 221 30.31 21.11 18.56
C LYS A 221 31.18 21.67 17.43
N GLU A 222 30.69 21.64 16.19
CA GLU A 222 31.36 22.23 15.05
C GLU A 222 30.69 23.56 14.63
N GLY A 223 31.51 24.58 14.42
CA GLY A 223 31.04 25.90 14.01
C GLY A 223 30.40 26.75 15.10
N ASP A 224 29.93 27.92 14.72
CA ASP A 224 29.37 28.89 15.66
C ASP A 224 27.85 28.74 15.73
N ILE A 225 27.39 27.98 16.74
CA ILE A 225 25.96 27.75 17.02
C ILE A 225 25.60 28.54 18.28
N PRO A 226 24.65 29.49 18.23
CA PRO A 226 24.17 30.23 19.40
C PRO A 226 23.65 29.30 20.49
N GLU A 227 23.93 29.59 21.76
CA GLU A 227 23.55 28.73 22.88
C GLU A 227 22.03 28.50 22.97
N GLU A 228 21.22 29.50 22.66
CA GLU A 228 19.77 29.42 22.64
C GLU A 228 19.20 28.50 21.52
N LYS A 229 20.04 28.09 20.58
CA LYS A 229 19.72 27.14 19.50
C LYS A 229 20.32 25.75 19.70
N ILE A 230 20.87 25.48 20.89
CA ILE A 230 21.43 24.19 21.28
C ILE A 230 20.44 23.49 22.19
N PHE A 231 20.05 22.28 21.83
CA PHE A 231 19.08 21.49 22.57
C PHE A 231 19.67 20.14 22.98
N LYS A 232 19.46 19.75 24.24
CA LYS A 232 19.74 18.38 24.69
C LYS A 232 18.69 17.44 24.09
N VAL A 233 19.14 16.38 23.41
CA VAL A 233 18.31 15.38 22.75
C VAL A 233 18.62 13.96 23.20
N SER A 234 19.35 13.80 24.30
CA SER A 234 19.54 12.51 24.97
C SER A 234 18.47 12.27 26.03
N THR A 235 18.21 11.00 26.32
CA THR A 235 17.36 10.59 27.45
C THR A 235 17.96 11.05 28.78
N ASP A 236 17.16 11.10 29.87
CA ASP A 236 17.62 11.51 31.19
C ASP A 236 18.57 10.49 31.83
N ASP A 237 18.46 9.21 31.47
CA ASP A 237 19.32 8.12 31.90
C ASP A 237 20.58 7.94 31.06
N SER A 238 20.81 8.81 30.06
CA SER A 238 22.02 8.76 29.24
C SER A 238 23.25 9.17 30.07
N PRO A 239 24.32 8.36 30.10
CA PRO A 239 25.52 8.65 30.87
C PRO A 239 26.25 9.93 30.46
N VAL A 240 26.12 10.31 29.18
CA VAL A 240 26.61 11.58 28.61
C VAL A 240 25.53 12.22 27.76
N PRO A 241 25.48 13.55 27.69
CA PRO A 241 24.48 14.24 26.87
C PRO A 241 24.74 14.10 25.37
N ILE A 242 23.63 14.13 24.61
CA ILE A 242 23.65 14.35 23.17
C ILE A 242 23.02 15.73 22.95
N TYR A 243 23.68 16.56 22.18
CA TYR A 243 23.20 17.89 21.81
C TYR A 243 22.87 17.95 20.32
N LEU A 244 21.94 18.82 20.00
CA LEU A 244 21.53 19.12 18.63
C LEU A 244 21.48 20.63 18.43
N GLY A 245 21.95 21.09 17.29
CA GLY A 245 21.90 22.49 16.93
C GLY A 245 21.95 22.68 15.42
N ILE A 246 21.69 23.92 14.98
CA ILE A 246 21.71 24.30 13.57
C ILE A 246 22.85 25.27 13.35
N ASN A 247 23.77 24.90 12.48
CA ASN A 247 24.90 25.72 12.09
C ASN A 247 24.62 26.42 10.76
N THR A 248 24.82 27.75 10.72
CA THR A 248 24.61 28.59 9.54
C THR A 248 25.97 28.90 8.91
N PHE A 249 26.26 28.33 7.74
CA PHE A 249 27.61 28.40 7.14
C PHE A 249 27.87 29.63 6.23
N ASP A 250 26.85 30.25 5.69
CA ASP A 250 27.07 31.39 4.81
C ASP A 250 25.90 32.39 4.75
N THR A 251 26.14 33.50 4.04
CA THR A 251 25.15 34.53 3.72
C THR A 251 24.02 34.06 2.79
N ASN A 252 24.12 32.84 2.24
CA ASN A 252 23.13 32.22 1.33
C ASN A 252 22.13 31.32 2.05
N SER A 253 22.10 31.35 3.38
CA SER A 253 21.12 30.63 4.21
C SER A 253 21.18 29.07 4.11
N ARG A 254 22.38 28.53 3.89
CA ARG A 254 22.62 27.10 3.97
C ARG A 254 22.84 26.71 5.43
N HIS A 255 22.09 25.75 5.92
CA HIS A 255 22.12 25.26 7.30
C HIS A 255 22.53 23.80 7.32
N ASN A 256 23.36 23.41 8.30
CA ASN A 256 23.59 22.01 8.63
C ASN A 256 22.95 21.71 9.98
N LEU A 257 22.25 20.59 10.04
CA LEU A 257 21.78 20.03 11.29
C LEU A 257 22.94 19.24 11.90
N LEU A 258 23.42 19.67 13.05
CA LEU A 258 24.53 19.03 13.76
C LEU A 258 24.03 18.37 15.03
N MET A 259 24.39 17.11 15.22
CA MET A 259 24.24 16.37 16.48
C MET A 259 25.63 15.98 16.98
N TRP A 260 25.89 16.17 18.28
CA TRP A 260 27.21 15.83 18.83
C TRP A 260 27.13 15.29 20.27
N SER A 261 28.11 14.46 20.61
CA SER A 261 28.28 13.88 21.95
C SER A 261 29.71 13.39 22.16
N ASP A 262 30.23 13.54 23.37
CA ASP A 262 31.52 12.96 23.79
C ASP A 262 31.49 11.42 23.88
N ALA A 263 30.33 10.78 23.71
CA ALA A 263 30.17 9.34 23.75
C ALA A 263 31.01 8.60 22.71
N SER A 264 31.43 7.39 23.03
CA SER A 264 32.04 6.47 22.07
C SER A 264 31.03 5.98 21.05
N ILE A 265 29.79 5.75 21.51
CA ILE A 265 28.65 5.25 20.73
C ILE A 265 27.43 6.11 21.03
N ILE A 266 26.68 6.48 20.01
CA ILE A 266 25.33 7.05 20.13
C ILE A 266 24.33 5.95 19.78
N SER A 267 23.53 5.52 20.75
CA SER A 267 22.48 4.52 20.59
C SER A 267 21.15 5.18 20.26
N PHE A 268 20.55 4.75 19.17
CA PHE A 268 19.25 5.22 18.71
C PHE A 268 18.12 4.45 19.39
N PRO A 269 16.99 5.11 19.70
CA PRO A 269 15.88 4.47 20.39
C PRO A 269 15.10 3.52 19.48
N GLU A 270 14.23 2.71 20.08
CA GLU A 270 13.28 1.87 19.36
C GLU A 270 12.30 2.68 18.50
N ASP A 271 11.86 3.84 19.01
CA ASP A 271 10.91 4.73 18.35
C ASP A 271 11.59 5.96 17.75
N MET A 272 11.77 5.94 16.44
CA MET A 272 12.28 7.05 15.64
C MET A 272 11.18 7.77 14.84
N SER A 273 9.92 7.57 15.23
CA SER A 273 8.80 8.22 14.57
C SER A 273 8.92 9.75 14.58
N TYR A 274 8.48 10.40 13.51
CA TYR A 274 8.49 11.85 13.32
C TYR A 274 9.85 12.55 13.23
N PHE A 275 10.98 11.86 13.25
CA PHE A 275 12.33 12.45 13.42
C PHE A 275 12.57 13.65 12.49
N PHE A 276 12.29 13.56 11.20
CA PHE A 276 12.36 14.63 10.21
C PHE A 276 10.99 15.12 9.71
N SER A 277 9.93 14.86 10.46
CA SER A 277 8.57 15.24 10.05
C SER A 277 8.43 16.76 9.91
N GLY A 278 7.80 17.19 8.79
CA GLY A 278 7.48 18.59 8.54
C GLY A 278 8.67 19.51 8.24
N ILE A 279 9.84 18.95 7.94
CA ILE A 279 11.03 19.74 7.60
C ILE A 279 11.06 19.95 6.09
N LYS A 280 10.92 21.22 5.65
CA LYS A 280 11.02 21.59 4.24
C LYS A 280 12.47 21.82 3.82
N ALA A 281 12.77 21.43 2.58
CA ALA A 281 14.07 21.59 1.93
C ALA A 281 15.22 20.85 2.64
N PHE A 282 15.02 19.57 2.95
CA PHE A 282 16.09 18.68 3.36
C PHE A 282 16.87 18.23 2.10
N ILE A 283 18.06 18.77 1.91
CA ILE A 283 19.02 18.32 0.90
C ILE A 283 19.97 17.39 1.66
N GLY A 284 19.69 16.08 1.60
CA GLY A 284 20.23 15.19 2.59
C GLY A 284 21.57 14.58 2.28
N ASP A 285 22.69 15.27 2.53
CA ASP A 285 23.92 14.53 2.82
C ASP A 285 23.94 14.12 4.29
N PHE A 286 24.23 12.84 4.54
CA PHE A 286 24.56 12.37 5.88
C PHE A 286 26.08 12.37 6.02
N GLU A 287 26.58 13.07 7.03
CA GLU A 287 28.02 13.26 7.25
C GLU A 287 28.44 12.82 8.66
N TYR A 288 29.66 12.31 8.76
CA TYR A 288 30.34 12.13 10.03
C TYR A 288 31.36 13.25 10.20
N GLY A 289 31.30 13.93 11.38
CA GLY A 289 32.28 14.91 11.79
C GLY A 289 33.53 14.26 12.34
N ASP A 290 34.50 15.10 12.72
CA ASP A 290 35.76 14.65 13.25
C ASP A 290 35.58 13.69 14.42
N GLY A 291 36.32 12.57 14.39
CA GLY A 291 36.27 11.54 15.41
C GLY A 291 35.05 10.65 15.45
N MET A 292 34.11 10.78 14.47
CA MET A 292 32.94 9.92 14.31
C MET A 292 33.00 9.12 12.99
N SER A 293 32.32 8.01 12.99
CA SER A 293 32.14 7.15 11.82
C SER A 293 30.85 6.33 12.00
N ARG A 294 30.44 5.55 11.00
CA ARG A 294 29.28 4.61 11.11
C ARG A 294 29.39 3.72 12.36
N ARG A 295 30.62 3.34 12.75
CA ARG A 295 30.90 2.48 13.91
C ARG A 295 30.51 3.08 15.25
N ASN A 296 30.39 4.42 15.32
CA ASN A 296 30.00 5.13 16.55
C ASN A 296 28.48 5.31 16.68
N ILE A 297 27.69 4.74 15.74
CA ILE A 297 26.23 4.82 15.73
C ILE A 297 25.66 3.42 15.90
N ASP A 298 24.89 3.21 16.95
CA ASP A 298 24.14 1.98 17.19
C ASP A 298 22.65 2.22 16.88
N THR A 299 22.18 1.65 15.79
CA THR A 299 20.81 1.77 15.30
C THR A 299 20.02 0.46 15.41
N LYS A 300 20.59 -0.59 15.97
CA LYS A 300 20.02 -1.96 16.01
C LYS A 300 18.65 -2.03 16.68
N ASN A 301 18.37 -1.12 17.60
CA ASN A 301 17.12 -1.10 18.35
C ASN A 301 15.96 -0.45 17.61
N ILE A 302 16.20 0.23 16.48
CA ILE A 302 15.13 0.92 15.73
C ILE A 302 14.12 -0.10 15.22
N LYS A 303 12.83 0.10 15.59
CA LYS A 303 11.69 -0.71 15.13
C LYS A 303 10.61 0.13 14.46
N ASN A 304 10.46 1.39 14.85
CA ASN A 304 9.40 2.27 14.41
C ASN A 304 9.96 3.49 13.66
N LEU A 305 9.66 3.57 12.35
CA LEU A 305 9.97 4.70 11.48
C LEU A 305 8.70 5.40 10.96
N SER A 306 7.55 5.21 11.64
CA SER A 306 6.32 5.87 11.23
C SER A 306 6.46 7.39 11.21
N HIS A 307 5.87 8.03 10.20
CA HIS A 307 5.93 9.50 10.04
C HIS A 307 7.35 10.10 9.96
N PHE A 308 8.39 9.31 9.73
CA PHE A 308 9.77 9.76 9.82
C PHE A 308 10.07 11.00 8.94
N PHE A 309 9.57 11.02 7.70
CA PHE A 309 9.64 12.13 6.75
C PHE A 309 8.26 12.71 6.41
N HIS A 310 7.26 12.51 7.27
CA HIS A 310 5.92 13.01 7.02
C HIS A 310 5.94 14.52 6.73
N GLY A 311 5.37 14.96 5.60
CA GLY A 311 5.30 16.37 5.21
C GLY A 311 6.67 17.02 4.93
N ALA A 312 7.74 16.23 4.79
CA ALA A 312 9.05 16.75 4.44
C ALA A 312 9.14 17.11 2.94
N ASP A 313 9.94 18.11 2.62
CA ASP A 313 10.33 18.44 1.24
C ASP A 313 11.75 17.91 1.02
N LEU A 314 11.85 16.79 0.31
CA LEU A 314 13.09 16.06 0.11
C LEU A 314 13.66 16.39 -1.27
N TYR A 315 14.73 17.16 -1.33
CA TYR A 315 15.52 17.36 -2.53
C TYR A 315 16.61 16.26 -2.58
N ILE A 316 16.22 15.07 -3.00
CA ILE A 316 17.09 13.90 -3.00
C ILE A 316 17.80 13.82 -4.34
N SER A 317 19.16 13.86 -4.35
CA SER A 317 19.95 13.28 -5.43
C SER A 317 20.03 11.77 -5.18
N ASP A 318 20.14 10.96 -6.23
CA ASP A 318 20.14 9.50 -6.16
C ASP A 318 21.14 8.92 -5.13
N ASP A 319 22.29 9.61 -4.93
CA ASP A 319 23.33 9.18 -3.97
C ASP A 319 23.06 9.56 -2.50
N THR A 320 22.23 10.58 -2.21
CA THR A 320 22.15 11.16 -0.85
C THR A 320 21.13 10.47 0.04
N HIS A 321 20.02 10.01 -0.53
CA HIS A 321 18.99 9.26 0.21
C HIS A 321 19.53 7.90 0.66
N ASP A 322 20.28 7.22 -0.21
CA ASP A 322 20.90 5.95 0.10
C ASP A 322 21.88 6.10 1.26
N LYS A 323 22.69 7.15 1.29
CA LYS A 323 23.63 7.42 2.38
C LYS A 323 22.96 7.64 3.74
N LEU A 324 21.84 8.37 3.79
CA LEU A 324 21.11 8.55 5.05
C LEU A 324 20.60 7.19 5.57
N PHE A 325 19.97 6.40 4.71
CA PHE A 325 19.46 5.09 5.10
C PHE A 325 20.55 4.07 5.35
N GLU A 326 21.61 4.04 4.56
CA GLU A 326 22.78 3.18 4.80
C GLU A 326 23.38 3.41 6.18
N ASN A 327 23.31 4.64 6.66
CA ASN A 327 23.87 5.01 7.96
C ASN A 327 22.87 4.87 9.12
N LEU A 328 21.56 5.02 8.88
CA LEU A 328 20.53 4.91 9.92
C LEU A 328 19.95 3.50 10.05
N ILE A 329 19.96 2.70 8.97
CA ILE A 329 19.38 1.36 8.98
C ILE A 329 20.49 0.35 8.76
N ASP A 330 20.69 -0.52 9.74
CA ASP A 330 21.60 -1.67 9.66
C ASP A 330 20.82 -2.90 9.16
N ASP A 331 21.50 -3.87 8.55
CA ASP A 331 20.87 -5.14 8.13
C ASP A 331 20.40 -5.98 9.33
N GLU A 332 20.86 -5.68 10.54
CA GLU A 332 20.44 -6.30 11.79
C GLU A 332 19.17 -5.66 12.40
N ASN A 333 18.68 -4.54 11.83
CA ASN A 333 17.48 -3.88 12.34
C ASN A 333 16.22 -4.75 12.17
N VAL A 334 15.36 -4.72 13.18
CA VAL A 334 14.04 -5.36 13.16
C VAL A 334 12.96 -4.29 13.03
N ILE A 335 13.00 -3.52 11.93
CA ILE A 335 11.99 -2.51 11.66
C ILE A 335 10.66 -3.18 11.36
N THR A 336 9.61 -2.78 12.09
CA THR A 336 8.26 -3.37 11.99
C THR A 336 7.21 -2.41 11.47
N ASN A 337 7.44 -1.08 11.57
CA ASN A 337 6.45 -0.06 11.27
C ASN A 337 7.03 1.04 10.36
N LEU A 338 6.40 1.22 9.17
CA LEU A 338 6.69 2.27 8.20
C LEU A 338 5.44 3.14 7.91
N ASP A 339 4.42 3.13 8.78
CA ASP A 339 3.18 3.87 8.58
C ASP A 339 3.45 5.36 8.36
N SER A 340 2.86 5.93 7.32
CA SER A 340 2.94 7.36 7.00
C SER A 340 4.36 7.93 6.84
N MET A 341 5.36 7.06 6.62
CA MET A 341 6.79 7.45 6.63
C MET A 341 7.10 8.62 5.69
N TYR A 342 6.50 8.66 4.51
CA TYR A 342 6.63 9.72 3.51
C TYR A 342 5.28 10.37 3.18
N GLU A 343 4.28 10.23 4.04
CA GLU A 343 2.97 10.85 3.82
C GLU A 343 3.11 12.36 3.67
N ASN A 344 2.45 12.96 2.68
CA ASN A 344 2.54 14.39 2.33
C ASN A 344 3.96 14.88 1.96
N ALA A 345 4.91 13.99 1.71
CA ALA A 345 6.26 14.39 1.34
C ALA A 345 6.35 14.88 -0.11
N GLU A 346 7.14 15.91 -0.37
CA GLU A 346 7.48 16.37 -1.72
C GLU A 346 8.86 15.83 -2.12
N ILE A 347 8.91 14.94 -3.12
CA ILE A 347 10.13 14.32 -3.63
C ILE A 347 10.26 14.67 -5.11
N LYS A 348 11.30 15.41 -5.50
CA LYS A 348 11.38 16.04 -6.83
C LYS A 348 11.90 15.13 -7.94
N ASN A 349 12.58 14.03 -7.61
CA ASN A 349 13.21 13.11 -8.57
C ASN A 349 12.58 11.72 -8.53
N ALA A 350 13.17 10.76 -9.25
CA ALA A 350 12.87 9.35 -9.08
C ALA A 350 13.24 8.91 -7.65
N PHE A 351 12.39 8.11 -7.05
CA PHE A 351 12.59 7.62 -5.70
C PHE A 351 12.99 6.15 -5.75
N TYR A 352 14.15 5.86 -5.18
CA TYR A 352 14.64 4.51 -4.97
C TYR A 352 14.62 4.23 -3.47
N MET A 353 13.93 3.18 -3.08
CA MET A 353 14.09 2.69 -1.70
C MET A 353 15.46 2.03 -1.58
N PRO A 354 16.24 2.36 -0.55
CA PRO A 354 17.58 1.80 -0.37
C PRO A 354 17.54 0.27 -0.21
N SER A 355 18.58 -0.42 -0.69
CA SER A 355 18.69 -1.88 -0.63
C SER A 355 18.95 -2.33 0.82
N LYS A 356 17.91 -2.42 1.63
CA LYS A 356 17.98 -2.85 3.03
C LYS A 356 17.03 -4.01 3.33
N ASN A 357 17.40 -4.81 4.31
CA ASN A 357 16.58 -5.92 4.76
C ASN A 357 15.44 -5.42 5.66
N LEU A 358 14.25 -5.22 5.07
CA LEU A 358 13.02 -4.83 5.78
C LEU A 358 12.04 -6.01 5.93
N ASN A 359 12.52 -7.23 6.02
CA ASN A 359 11.69 -8.44 6.11
C ASN A 359 10.80 -8.52 7.36
N HIS A 360 11.06 -7.69 8.36
CA HIS A 360 10.29 -7.64 9.61
C HIS A 360 9.16 -6.60 9.56
N VAL A 361 9.08 -5.79 8.51
CA VAL A 361 8.01 -4.79 8.37
C VAL A 361 6.65 -5.47 8.31
N LYS A 362 5.76 -5.04 9.20
CA LYS A 362 4.39 -5.54 9.32
C LYS A 362 3.37 -4.59 8.71
N THR A 363 3.61 -3.30 8.82
CA THR A 363 2.67 -2.28 8.40
C THR A 363 3.37 -1.13 7.66
N ALA A 364 2.74 -0.71 6.55
CA ALA A 364 3.16 0.40 5.71
C ALA A 364 1.94 1.25 5.26
N ARG A 365 0.96 1.41 6.18
CA ARG A 365 -0.25 2.22 5.93
C ARG A 365 0.12 3.66 5.62
N ASN A 366 -0.53 4.25 4.61
CA ASN A 366 -0.32 5.64 4.19
C ASN A 366 1.15 5.97 3.86
N MET A 367 2.05 4.99 3.68
CA MET A 367 3.48 5.24 3.65
C MET A 367 3.87 6.35 2.67
N PHE A 368 3.23 6.45 1.52
CA PHE A 368 3.47 7.46 0.49
C PHE A 368 2.23 8.29 0.17
N LYS A 369 1.19 8.23 0.99
CA LYS A 369 -0.06 8.95 0.76
C LYS A 369 0.19 10.44 0.55
N ASN A 370 -0.47 11.05 -0.45
CA ASN A 370 -0.36 12.46 -0.85
C ASN A 370 1.04 12.90 -1.30
N SER A 371 1.96 11.97 -1.58
CA SER A 371 3.33 12.32 -1.97
C SER A 371 3.45 12.70 -3.44
N GLN A 372 4.51 13.50 -3.79
CA GLN A 372 4.68 14.17 -5.08
C GLN A 372 5.84 13.61 -5.92
N PHE A 373 6.05 12.30 -5.99
CA PHE A 373 7.09 11.70 -6.85
C PHE A 373 6.52 11.21 -8.19
N LYS A 374 7.39 11.14 -9.22
CA LYS A 374 6.99 10.70 -10.58
C LYS A 374 7.20 9.22 -10.82
N THR A 375 8.30 8.69 -10.35
CA THR A 375 8.73 7.30 -10.57
C THR A 375 9.22 6.72 -9.27
N MET A 376 8.82 5.49 -8.98
CA MET A 376 9.25 4.76 -7.80
C MET A 376 9.65 3.34 -8.16
N TYR A 377 10.82 2.93 -7.68
CA TYR A 377 11.37 1.61 -7.83
C TYR A 377 11.63 0.99 -6.46
N PHE A 378 11.13 -0.21 -6.26
CA PHE A 378 11.44 -1.05 -5.10
C PHE A 378 12.44 -2.15 -5.48
N THR A 379 13.33 -1.84 -6.43
CA THR A 379 14.44 -2.72 -6.80
C THR A 379 15.37 -2.85 -5.62
N ASP A 380 15.82 -4.04 -5.30
CA ASP A 380 16.72 -4.36 -4.19
C ASP A 380 16.12 -4.28 -2.76
N LEU A 381 14.87 -3.87 -2.62
CA LEU A 381 14.21 -3.81 -1.31
C LEU A 381 13.66 -5.19 -0.91
N LYS A 382 14.28 -5.81 0.09
CA LYS A 382 13.82 -7.09 0.64
C LYS A 382 12.73 -6.87 1.68
N ILE A 383 11.49 -6.70 1.24
CA ILE A 383 10.32 -6.69 2.11
C ILE A 383 9.55 -8.00 1.89
N SER A 384 9.40 -8.83 2.92
CA SER A 384 8.69 -10.11 2.79
C SER A 384 7.59 -10.33 3.83
N GLY A 385 7.40 -9.39 4.75
CA GLY A 385 6.54 -9.56 5.92
C GLY A 385 5.33 -8.63 6.02
N ILE A 386 5.09 -7.73 5.04
CA ILE A 386 4.01 -6.74 5.13
C ILE A 386 2.64 -7.44 5.22
N GLU A 387 1.86 -7.02 6.21
CA GLU A 387 0.50 -7.50 6.48
C GLU A 387 -0.57 -6.43 6.16
N ASP A 388 -0.22 -5.14 6.18
CA ASP A 388 -1.14 -4.03 5.93
C ASP A 388 -0.48 -2.96 5.03
N MET A 389 -1.11 -2.73 3.86
CA MET A 389 -0.71 -1.72 2.86
C MET A 389 -1.85 -0.72 2.59
N THR A 390 -2.77 -0.55 3.54
CA THR A 390 -3.90 0.38 3.39
C THR A 390 -3.41 1.76 2.99
N SER A 391 -4.00 2.32 1.93
CA SER A 391 -3.72 3.67 1.42
C SER A 391 -2.24 3.97 1.11
N MET A 392 -1.40 2.94 0.90
CA MET A 392 0.05 3.11 0.78
C MET A 392 0.47 4.13 -0.29
N PHE A 393 -0.25 4.18 -1.41
CA PHE A 393 -0.02 5.10 -2.53
C PHE A 393 -1.27 5.93 -2.85
N GLU A 394 -2.15 6.17 -1.86
CA GLU A 394 -3.34 6.98 -2.05
C GLU A 394 -2.97 8.42 -2.39
N ASN A 395 -3.67 9.02 -3.36
CA ASN A 395 -3.52 10.41 -3.76
C ASN A 395 -2.07 10.82 -4.08
N CYS A 396 -1.37 10.01 -4.89
CA CYS A 396 -0.05 10.34 -5.44
C CYS A 396 -0.22 10.91 -6.86
N PRO A 397 -0.55 12.20 -7.04
CA PRO A 397 -1.06 12.74 -8.30
C PRO A 397 0.00 12.82 -9.43
N ARG A 398 1.28 12.68 -9.10
CA ARG A 398 2.40 12.69 -10.06
C ARG A 398 2.99 11.32 -10.31
N LEU A 399 2.59 10.29 -9.56
CA LEU A 399 3.12 8.94 -9.71
C LEU A 399 2.75 8.36 -11.07
N TYR A 400 3.71 8.28 -11.96
CA TYR A 400 3.56 7.79 -13.33
C TYR A 400 3.98 6.32 -13.48
N HIS A 401 5.06 5.90 -12.82
CA HIS A 401 5.58 4.55 -12.87
C HIS A 401 5.87 4.03 -11.46
N LEU A 402 5.30 2.87 -11.13
CA LEU A 402 5.52 2.16 -9.88
C LEU A 402 5.95 0.72 -10.16
N ASP A 403 7.15 0.38 -9.74
CA ASP A 403 7.69 -0.99 -9.83
C ASP A 403 7.87 -1.58 -8.43
N MET A 404 7.05 -2.60 -8.11
CA MET A 404 7.08 -3.35 -6.87
C MET A 404 7.56 -4.80 -7.08
N SER A 405 8.19 -5.11 -8.21
CA SER A 405 8.51 -6.48 -8.61
C SER A 405 9.39 -7.23 -7.61
N GLU A 406 10.27 -6.53 -6.90
CA GLU A 406 11.16 -7.16 -5.92
C GLU A 406 10.55 -7.26 -4.51
N MET A 407 9.38 -6.64 -4.28
CA MET A 407 8.64 -6.87 -3.05
C MET A 407 8.06 -8.28 -3.03
N SER A 408 8.06 -8.87 -1.84
CA SER A 408 7.32 -10.10 -1.54
C SER A 408 6.39 -9.79 -0.38
N THR A 409 5.11 -10.01 -0.56
CA THR A 409 4.17 -9.81 0.54
C THR A 409 3.99 -11.10 1.31
N GLY A 410 3.91 -10.97 2.63
CA GLY A 410 3.45 -12.04 3.51
C GLY A 410 1.94 -12.20 3.44
N THR A 411 1.35 -12.38 4.57
CA THR A 411 -0.10 -12.56 4.72
C THR A 411 -0.82 -11.22 4.77
N LEU A 412 -1.05 -10.61 3.61
CA LEU A 412 -1.79 -9.35 3.55
C LEU A 412 -3.20 -9.50 4.10
N THR A 413 -3.57 -8.58 4.98
CA THR A 413 -4.90 -8.47 5.56
C THR A 413 -5.66 -7.25 5.04
N SER A 414 -4.95 -6.23 4.53
CA SER A 414 -5.56 -5.05 3.92
C SER A 414 -4.70 -4.47 2.81
N ILE A 415 -5.34 -4.15 1.68
CA ILE A 415 -4.84 -3.35 0.56
C ILE A 415 -5.86 -2.27 0.19
N LYS A 416 -6.76 -1.95 1.11
CA LYS A 416 -7.82 -0.97 0.86
C LYS A 416 -7.24 0.37 0.44
N ASP A 417 -7.84 1.00 -0.57
CA ASP A 417 -7.46 2.32 -1.10
C ASP A 417 -5.99 2.45 -1.53
N ILE A 418 -5.26 1.32 -1.73
CA ILE A 418 -3.80 1.32 -1.94
C ILE A 418 -3.34 2.25 -3.07
N PHE A 419 -4.11 2.39 -4.16
CA PHE A 419 -3.81 3.26 -5.30
C PHE A 419 -4.88 4.33 -5.53
N LYS A 420 -5.82 4.52 -4.59
CA LYS A 420 -6.91 5.47 -4.74
C LYS A 420 -6.40 6.86 -5.08
N ASP A 421 -7.07 7.55 -6.03
CA ASP A 421 -6.78 8.90 -6.49
C ASP A 421 -5.36 9.14 -7.07
N SER A 422 -4.57 8.08 -7.30
CA SER A 422 -3.28 8.16 -7.99
C SER A 422 -3.47 8.02 -9.51
N ASN A 423 -4.10 9.02 -10.11
CA ASN A 423 -4.67 8.96 -11.46
C ASN A 423 -3.63 9.13 -12.60
N ALA A 424 -2.42 9.61 -12.29
CA ALA A 424 -1.33 9.72 -13.25
C ALA A 424 -0.62 8.39 -13.55
N LEU A 425 -0.91 7.33 -12.77
CA LEU A 425 -0.23 6.05 -12.86
C LEU A 425 -0.46 5.43 -14.25
N SER A 426 0.63 5.29 -15.03
CA SER A 426 0.63 4.75 -16.38
C SER A 426 1.20 3.32 -16.45
N LYS A 427 2.19 3.03 -15.61
CA LYS A 427 2.79 1.70 -15.51
C LYS A 427 2.83 1.24 -14.06
N LEU A 428 2.29 0.05 -13.82
CA LEU A 428 2.28 -0.61 -12.51
C LEU A 428 2.80 -2.04 -12.65
N ILE A 429 3.85 -2.36 -11.91
CA ILE A 429 4.37 -3.72 -11.79
C ILE A 429 4.10 -4.19 -10.36
N LEU A 430 3.24 -5.19 -10.22
CA LEU A 430 2.89 -5.78 -8.93
C LEU A 430 4.01 -6.69 -8.40
N PRO A 431 4.05 -6.98 -7.09
CA PRO A 431 5.00 -7.92 -6.51
C PRO A 431 4.96 -9.28 -7.18
N LYS A 432 6.12 -9.95 -7.36
CA LYS A 432 6.19 -11.33 -7.86
C LYS A 432 5.43 -12.31 -6.95
N VAL A 433 5.44 -12.06 -5.65
CA VAL A 433 4.65 -12.78 -4.65
C VAL A 433 3.73 -11.78 -3.97
N PHE A 434 2.48 -11.76 -4.40
CA PHE A 434 1.44 -10.88 -3.88
C PHE A 434 0.34 -11.73 -3.22
N ASN A 435 0.56 -12.09 -1.96
CA ASN A 435 -0.34 -12.98 -1.24
C ASN A 435 -1.57 -12.23 -0.72
N THR A 436 -2.62 -12.22 -1.52
CA THR A 436 -3.92 -11.61 -1.21
C THR A 436 -4.97 -12.61 -0.68
N SER A 437 -4.55 -13.82 -0.31
CA SER A 437 -5.46 -14.93 0.08
C SER A 437 -6.35 -14.63 1.29
N LYS A 438 -6.03 -13.62 2.12
CA LYS A 438 -6.86 -13.19 3.25
C LYS A 438 -7.58 -11.86 3.00
N ILE A 439 -7.38 -11.24 1.85
CA ILE A 439 -8.05 -9.98 1.52
C ILE A 439 -9.53 -10.25 1.29
N THR A 440 -10.36 -9.51 2.01
CA THR A 440 -11.83 -9.59 1.88
C THR A 440 -12.42 -8.39 1.15
N ASP A 441 -11.68 -7.27 1.07
CA ASP A 441 -12.10 -6.02 0.43
C ASP A 441 -11.05 -5.55 -0.59
N MET A 442 -11.43 -5.57 -1.88
CA MET A 442 -10.65 -5.03 -3.00
C MET A 442 -11.37 -3.86 -3.69
N SER A 443 -12.30 -3.21 -2.97
CA SER A 443 -13.01 -2.05 -3.50
C SER A 443 -12.04 -0.93 -3.87
N TYR A 444 -12.32 -0.23 -4.99
CA TYR A 444 -11.54 0.90 -5.51
C TYR A 444 -10.08 0.59 -5.87
N LEU A 445 -9.63 -0.67 -5.88
CA LEU A 445 -8.21 -1.03 -6.04
C LEU A 445 -7.55 -0.35 -7.25
N PHE A 446 -8.23 -0.31 -8.39
CA PHE A 446 -7.75 0.35 -9.62
C PHE A 446 -8.70 1.46 -10.10
N ALA A 447 -9.58 1.97 -9.26
CA ALA A 447 -10.51 3.03 -9.64
C ALA A 447 -9.79 4.30 -10.11
N ASN A 448 -10.37 5.00 -11.11
CA ASN A 448 -9.86 6.25 -11.69
C ASN A 448 -8.47 6.15 -12.34
N LYS A 449 -8.03 4.96 -12.77
CA LYS A 449 -6.71 4.77 -13.41
C LYS A 449 -6.77 5.06 -14.91
N ASN A 450 -7.16 6.29 -15.24
CA ASN A 450 -7.33 6.73 -16.64
C ASN A 450 -6.05 6.71 -17.47
N SER A 451 -4.89 6.80 -16.84
CA SER A 451 -3.57 6.81 -17.49
C SER A 451 -2.93 5.44 -17.57
N LEU A 452 -3.45 4.43 -16.88
CA LEU A 452 -2.81 3.12 -16.76
C LEU A 452 -2.85 2.36 -18.10
N THR A 453 -1.67 2.13 -18.67
CA THR A 453 -1.47 1.42 -19.94
C THR A 453 -0.76 0.09 -19.78
N GLU A 454 -0.01 -0.09 -18.70
CA GLU A 454 0.73 -1.32 -18.39
C GLU A 454 0.46 -1.75 -16.94
N LEU A 455 -0.12 -2.96 -16.78
CA LEU A 455 -0.28 -3.63 -15.50
C LEU A 455 0.38 -5.01 -15.58
N ILE A 456 1.51 -5.17 -14.92
CA ILE A 456 2.30 -6.39 -14.92
C ILE A 456 2.12 -7.12 -13.59
N GLY A 457 1.99 -8.44 -13.63
CA GLY A 457 1.85 -9.26 -12.42
C GLY A 457 0.40 -9.47 -11.94
N PHE A 458 -0.61 -8.99 -12.68
CA PHE A 458 -2.01 -9.07 -12.26
C PHE A 458 -2.51 -10.51 -11.98
N LYS A 459 -1.96 -11.50 -12.69
CA LYS A 459 -2.35 -12.92 -12.54
C LYS A 459 -1.99 -13.55 -11.18
N VAL A 460 -1.17 -12.88 -10.37
CA VAL A 460 -0.80 -13.39 -9.03
C VAL A 460 -1.80 -13.04 -7.93
N ILE A 461 -2.80 -12.19 -8.24
CA ILE A 461 -3.82 -11.78 -7.27
C ILE A 461 -4.75 -12.95 -6.98
N ASP A 462 -4.77 -13.41 -5.72
CA ASP A 462 -5.72 -14.39 -5.22
C ASP A 462 -6.97 -13.68 -4.68
N THR A 463 -8.11 -13.92 -5.32
CA THR A 463 -9.41 -13.32 -4.96
C THR A 463 -10.33 -14.25 -4.18
N SER A 464 -9.85 -15.43 -3.77
CA SER A 464 -10.68 -16.51 -3.20
C SER A 464 -11.34 -16.17 -1.85
N SER A 465 -10.89 -15.14 -1.17
CA SER A 465 -11.48 -14.65 0.10
C SER A 465 -12.25 -13.34 -0.05
N VAL A 466 -12.25 -12.75 -1.24
CA VAL A 466 -12.84 -11.43 -1.46
C VAL A 466 -14.36 -11.48 -1.40
N VAL A 467 -14.94 -10.56 -0.62
CA VAL A 467 -16.38 -10.35 -0.45
C VAL A 467 -16.86 -9.08 -1.15
N ASN A 468 -16.00 -8.05 -1.21
CA ASN A 468 -16.30 -6.75 -1.80
C ASN A 468 -15.31 -6.42 -2.93
N MET A 469 -15.84 -6.26 -4.17
CA MET A 469 -15.13 -5.80 -5.36
C MET A 469 -15.75 -4.52 -5.96
N SER A 470 -16.54 -3.78 -5.17
CA SER A 470 -17.20 -2.57 -5.66
C SER A 470 -16.19 -1.54 -6.18
N HIS A 471 -16.49 -0.87 -7.30
CA HIS A 471 -15.65 0.15 -7.93
C HIS A 471 -14.21 -0.30 -8.29
N MET A 472 -13.90 -1.62 -8.33
CA MET A 472 -12.52 -2.10 -8.48
C MET A 472 -11.83 -1.54 -9.74
N PHE A 473 -12.56 -1.36 -10.84
CA PHE A 473 -12.09 -0.82 -12.12
C PHE A 473 -12.93 0.37 -12.60
N ASP A 474 -13.65 1.02 -11.68
CA ASP A 474 -14.47 2.18 -12.01
C ASP A 474 -13.61 3.27 -12.66
N ASN A 475 -14.11 3.83 -13.76
CA ASN A 475 -13.45 4.89 -14.52
C ASN A 475 -12.02 4.52 -15.00
N CYS A 476 -11.80 3.25 -15.36
CA CYS A 476 -10.59 2.78 -16.04
C CYS A 476 -10.77 2.85 -17.55
N VAL A 477 -10.52 4.01 -18.14
CA VAL A 477 -10.91 4.32 -19.55
C VAL A 477 -10.05 3.62 -20.60
N ARG A 478 -8.78 3.32 -20.29
CA ARG A 478 -7.82 2.83 -21.29
C ARG A 478 -7.75 1.31 -21.42
N ARG A 479 -7.19 0.85 -22.53
CA ARG A 479 -7.20 -0.52 -23.09
C ARG A 479 -6.63 -1.63 -22.22
N PHE A 480 -5.82 -1.35 -21.19
CA PHE A 480 -4.91 -2.36 -20.62
C PHE A 480 -5.62 -3.58 -20.01
N ILE A 481 -6.79 -3.39 -19.36
CA ILE A 481 -7.54 -4.50 -18.75
C ILE A 481 -8.10 -5.46 -19.79
N PHE A 482 -8.42 -4.95 -20.99
CA PHE A 482 -9.14 -5.67 -22.02
C PHE A 482 -8.26 -6.22 -23.14
N VAL A 483 -6.96 -5.87 -23.18
CA VAL A 483 -5.99 -6.36 -24.16
C VAL A 483 -5.28 -7.62 -23.69
N THR A 484 -5.20 -7.85 -22.39
CA THR A 484 -4.52 -9.04 -21.83
C THR A 484 -5.52 -10.21 -21.78
N GLU A 485 -5.44 -11.10 -22.75
CA GLU A 485 -6.24 -12.32 -22.81
C GLU A 485 -6.09 -13.13 -21.49
N GLY A 486 -7.23 -13.54 -20.91
CA GLY A 486 -7.24 -14.32 -19.67
C GLY A 486 -6.89 -13.56 -18.40
N VAL A 487 -7.01 -12.24 -18.39
CA VAL A 487 -6.71 -11.42 -17.20
C VAL A 487 -7.55 -11.81 -15.98
N PHE A 488 -8.82 -12.23 -16.18
CA PHE A 488 -9.73 -12.69 -15.14
C PHE A 488 -9.80 -14.21 -14.95
N ASP A 489 -8.98 -14.99 -15.68
CA ASP A 489 -9.07 -16.46 -15.64
C ASP A 489 -8.75 -17.03 -14.24
N ASN A 490 -7.96 -16.31 -13.43
CA ASN A 490 -7.60 -16.71 -12.07
C ASN A 490 -8.51 -16.10 -10.99
N PHE A 491 -9.51 -15.28 -11.39
CA PHE A 491 -10.41 -14.68 -10.41
C PHE A 491 -11.40 -15.72 -9.87
N ASN A 492 -11.28 -16.01 -8.59
CA ASN A 492 -12.29 -16.77 -7.86
C ASN A 492 -13.23 -15.79 -7.15
N THR A 493 -14.37 -15.50 -7.79
CA THR A 493 -15.36 -14.57 -7.24
C THR A 493 -16.53 -15.27 -6.51
N SER A 494 -16.35 -16.54 -6.14
CA SER A 494 -17.42 -17.36 -5.53
C SER A 494 -17.96 -16.83 -4.19
N LYS A 495 -17.19 -16.00 -3.48
CA LYS A 495 -17.59 -15.39 -2.20
C LYS A 495 -17.98 -13.91 -2.33
N VAL A 496 -17.84 -13.31 -3.52
CA VAL A 496 -18.13 -11.90 -3.72
C VAL A 496 -19.62 -11.64 -3.59
N GLU A 497 -19.97 -10.71 -2.70
CA GLU A 497 -21.35 -10.27 -2.47
C GLU A 497 -21.65 -8.92 -3.12
N ASP A 498 -20.65 -8.05 -3.26
CA ASP A 498 -20.78 -6.73 -3.85
C ASP A 498 -19.83 -6.52 -5.04
N MET A 499 -20.43 -6.32 -6.23
CA MET A 499 -19.77 -5.95 -7.49
C MET A 499 -20.28 -4.61 -8.03
N SER A 500 -20.87 -3.75 -7.16
CA SER A 500 -21.42 -2.48 -7.60
C SER A 500 -20.34 -1.60 -8.24
N TYR A 501 -20.67 -0.98 -9.37
CA TYR A 501 -19.78 -0.10 -10.15
C TYR A 501 -18.43 -0.72 -10.55
N MET A 502 -18.26 -2.05 -10.46
CA MET A 502 -16.96 -2.72 -10.65
C MET A 502 -16.28 -2.33 -11.97
N PHE A 503 -17.05 -2.11 -13.04
CA PHE A 503 -16.55 -1.72 -14.36
C PHE A 503 -17.23 -0.44 -14.87
N ALA A 504 -17.76 0.39 -13.99
CA ALA A 504 -18.41 1.61 -14.41
C ALA A 504 -17.45 2.53 -15.17
N ASN A 505 -17.93 3.14 -16.27
CA ASN A 505 -17.14 4.00 -17.16
C ASN A 505 -15.81 3.39 -17.67
N ALA A 506 -15.66 2.07 -17.64
CA ALA A 506 -14.44 1.41 -18.09
C ALA A 506 -14.50 1.09 -19.60
N GLY A 507 -13.33 0.94 -20.23
CA GLY A 507 -13.20 0.43 -21.59
C GLY A 507 -13.58 1.38 -22.74
N ARG A 508 -13.76 2.67 -22.53
CA ARG A 508 -14.20 3.62 -23.57
C ARG A 508 -13.33 3.67 -24.83
N ASP A 509 -12.03 3.38 -24.71
CA ASP A 509 -11.08 3.41 -25.82
C ASP A 509 -10.87 2.01 -26.48
N TYR A 510 -11.67 1.02 -26.13
CA TYR A 510 -11.54 -0.34 -26.65
C TYR A 510 -12.32 -0.52 -27.97
N LEU A 511 -11.62 -0.76 -29.07
CA LEU A 511 -12.19 -0.87 -30.41
C LEU A 511 -12.29 -2.33 -30.95
N ASN A 512 -12.21 -3.36 -30.08
CA ASN A 512 -12.28 -4.75 -30.53
C ASN A 512 -13.73 -5.17 -30.80
N GLU A 513 -13.97 -5.86 -31.90
CA GLU A 513 -15.32 -6.30 -32.32
C GLU A 513 -15.82 -7.54 -31.54
N ALA A 514 -14.90 -8.34 -30.94
CA ALA A 514 -15.27 -9.55 -30.22
C ALA A 514 -15.75 -9.18 -28.78
N PRO A 515 -16.83 -9.83 -28.28
CA PRO A 515 -17.26 -9.63 -26.88
C PRO A 515 -16.18 -10.05 -25.89
N PHE A 516 -15.90 -9.20 -24.91
CA PHE A 516 -14.95 -9.51 -23.84
C PHE A 516 -15.57 -10.52 -22.87
N PRO A 517 -14.99 -11.73 -22.71
CA PRO A 517 -15.58 -12.77 -21.84
C PRO A 517 -15.27 -12.48 -20.38
N LEU A 518 -16.30 -12.17 -19.60
CA LEU A 518 -16.21 -12.05 -18.15
C LEU A 518 -16.50 -13.38 -17.47
N LYS A 519 -15.47 -14.17 -17.18
CA LYS A 519 -15.59 -15.45 -16.51
C LYS A 519 -15.71 -15.31 -14.98
N LEU A 520 -16.64 -14.45 -14.52
CA LEU A 520 -16.87 -14.23 -13.10
C LEU A 520 -17.92 -15.20 -12.54
N ILE A 521 -17.70 -15.74 -11.35
CA ILE A 521 -18.70 -16.51 -10.59
C ILE A 521 -19.53 -15.50 -9.81
N THR A 522 -20.83 -15.37 -10.18
CA THR A 522 -21.73 -14.38 -9.58
C THR A 522 -22.80 -14.99 -8.67
N SER A 523 -22.69 -16.27 -8.34
CA SER A 523 -23.70 -17.00 -7.57
C SER A 523 -23.92 -16.47 -6.13
N SER A 524 -22.96 -15.77 -5.55
CA SER A 524 -23.06 -15.16 -4.21
C SER A 524 -23.40 -13.66 -4.26
N VAL A 525 -23.36 -13.04 -5.44
CA VAL A 525 -23.51 -11.58 -5.58
C VAL A 525 -24.94 -11.14 -5.25
N LYS A 526 -25.03 -10.15 -4.38
CA LYS A 526 -26.27 -9.49 -3.95
C LYS A 526 -26.45 -8.14 -4.61
N ASN A 527 -25.36 -7.40 -4.83
CA ASN A 527 -25.35 -6.06 -5.36
C ASN A 527 -24.54 -5.95 -6.67
N MET A 528 -25.23 -5.57 -7.76
CA MET A 528 -24.68 -5.28 -9.08
C MET A 528 -25.01 -3.85 -9.54
N GLU A 529 -25.31 -2.94 -8.60
CA GLU A 529 -25.62 -1.55 -8.95
C GLU A 529 -24.52 -0.95 -9.81
N GLY A 530 -24.90 -0.35 -10.95
CA GLY A 530 -23.99 0.36 -11.83
C GLY A 530 -22.80 -0.45 -12.36
N MET A 531 -22.81 -1.80 -12.27
CA MET A 531 -21.64 -2.65 -12.58
C MET A 531 -21.05 -2.35 -13.95
N PHE A 532 -21.87 -2.02 -14.93
CA PHE A 532 -21.47 -1.65 -16.30
C PHE A 532 -21.99 -0.26 -16.71
N LYS A 533 -22.21 0.62 -15.74
CA LYS A 533 -22.64 2.01 -16.03
C LYS A 533 -21.64 2.70 -16.95
N GLY A 534 -22.10 3.33 -18.03
CA GLY A 534 -21.22 4.03 -18.98
C GLY A 534 -20.25 3.12 -19.74
N TRP A 535 -20.51 1.80 -19.78
CA TRP A 535 -19.70 0.81 -20.47
C TRP A 535 -19.94 0.85 -21.97
N ASN A 536 -18.88 0.87 -22.76
CA ASN A 536 -18.96 1.01 -24.22
C ASN A 536 -18.35 -0.16 -25.02
N VAL A 537 -18.14 -1.31 -24.40
CA VAL A 537 -17.49 -2.47 -25.03
C VAL A 537 -18.46 -3.64 -25.14
N LYS A 538 -18.31 -4.48 -26.20
CA LYS A 538 -19.04 -5.75 -26.28
C LYS A 538 -18.63 -6.66 -25.12
N ILE A 539 -19.58 -7.14 -24.33
CA ILE A 539 -19.34 -8.01 -23.18
C ILE A 539 -20.08 -9.34 -23.29
N ASP A 540 -19.44 -10.40 -22.79
CA ASP A 540 -20.06 -11.71 -22.65
C ASP A 540 -20.26 -12.00 -21.15
N ILE A 541 -21.52 -11.89 -20.69
CA ILE A 541 -21.95 -12.23 -19.32
C ILE A 541 -22.79 -13.53 -19.32
N SER A 542 -22.63 -14.38 -20.34
CA SER A 542 -23.40 -15.62 -20.48
C SER A 542 -23.20 -16.61 -19.30
N SER A 543 -22.12 -16.44 -18.54
CA SER A 543 -21.83 -17.23 -17.33
C SER A 543 -22.47 -16.68 -16.04
N PHE A 544 -23.08 -15.48 -16.08
CA PHE A 544 -23.59 -14.85 -14.86
C PHE A 544 -24.80 -15.57 -14.29
N ASN A 545 -24.83 -15.70 -12.97
CA ASN A 545 -25.94 -16.19 -12.17
C ASN A 545 -26.53 -15.03 -11.35
N PHE A 546 -27.81 -14.73 -11.58
CA PHE A 546 -28.51 -13.63 -10.90
C PHE A 546 -29.35 -14.09 -9.69
N GLY A 547 -29.29 -15.37 -9.32
CA GLY A 547 -30.17 -15.98 -8.33
C GLY A 547 -30.17 -15.35 -6.94
N ASN A 548 -29.08 -14.71 -6.55
CA ASN A 548 -28.94 -14.01 -5.26
C ASN A 548 -28.95 -12.48 -5.36
N VAL A 549 -29.05 -11.93 -6.57
CA VAL A 549 -28.96 -10.47 -6.78
C VAL A 549 -30.23 -9.78 -6.26
N GLU A 550 -30.04 -8.75 -5.45
CA GLU A 550 -31.09 -7.94 -4.82
C GLU A 550 -31.20 -6.54 -5.45
N ASN A 551 -30.09 -5.99 -5.99
CA ASN A 551 -30.00 -4.68 -6.60
C ASN A 551 -29.25 -4.73 -7.95
N MET A 552 -29.92 -4.27 -9.03
CA MET A 552 -29.35 -4.07 -10.36
C MET A 552 -29.59 -2.64 -10.87
N SER A 553 -29.80 -1.68 -9.97
CA SER A 553 -29.99 -0.27 -10.34
C SER A 553 -28.82 0.23 -11.17
N LYS A 554 -29.07 1.02 -12.22
CA LYS A 554 -28.05 1.63 -13.09
C LYS A 554 -27.08 0.64 -13.77
N MET A 555 -27.35 -0.68 -13.75
CA MET A 555 -26.39 -1.69 -14.15
C MET A 555 -25.87 -1.50 -15.58
N PHE A 556 -26.72 -1.07 -16.51
CA PHE A 556 -26.39 -0.78 -17.91
C PHE A 556 -26.76 0.64 -18.30
N MET A 557 -26.91 1.54 -17.36
CA MET A 557 -27.16 2.96 -17.59
C MET A 557 -26.01 3.56 -18.40
N ASP A 558 -26.31 4.32 -19.47
CA ASP A 558 -25.31 5.05 -20.21
C ASP A 558 -25.18 6.50 -19.72
N GLY A 559 -23.98 7.07 -19.79
CA GLY A 559 -23.68 8.49 -19.70
C GLY A 559 -24.05 9.24 -18.43
N CYS A 560 -24.19 10.54 -18.59
CA CYS A 560 -24.36 11.55 -17.55
C CYS A 560 -25.82 11.88 -17.33
N GLU A 561 -26.19 12.11 -16.08
CA GLU A 561 -27.54 12.59 -15.71
C GLU A 561 -27.82 14.02 -16.18
N ASP A 562 -26.78 14.87 -16.39
CA ASP A 562 -26.89 16.28 -16.81
C ASP A 562 -26.00 16.58 -18.02
N SER A 563 -26.63 16.90 -19.15
CA SER A 563 -26.04 17.58 -20.33
C SER A 563 -24.78 16.98 -21.00
N CYS A 564 -24.73 15.68 -21.25
CA CYS A 564 -23.66 15.11 -22.06
C CYS A 564 -23.89 15.30 -23.56
N VAL A 565 -22.84 15.78 -24.25
CA VAL A 565 -22.75 15.87 -25.70
C VAL A 565 -22.96 14.46 -26.29
N ARG A 566 -23.88 14.30 -27.25
CA ARG A 566 -24.06 13.07 -28.01
C ARG A 566 -22.74 12.71 -28.69
N TYR A 567 -22.05 11.69 -28.19
CA TYR A 567 -20.99 11.05 -28.97
C TYR A 567 -21.63 10.00 -29.88
N GLU A 568 -21.43 10.11 -31.18
CA GLU A 568 -21.93 9.17 -32.16
C GLU A 568 -21.40 7.76 -31.84
N ASP A 569 -22.26 6.73 -31.89
CA ASP A 569 -21.99 5.29 -31.80
C ASP A 569 -21.87 4.62 -30.39
N HIS A 570 -22.77 4.90 -29.45
CA HIS A 570 -22.78 4.24 -28.15
C HIS A 570 -24.00 3.37 -27.86
N SER A 571 -24.35 2.40 -28.70
CA SER A 571 -25.41 1.42 -28.40
C SER A 571 -24.86 0.30 -27.48
N ALA A 572 -25.02 0.45 -26.17
CA ALA A 572 -24.45 -0.48 -25.18
C ALA A 572 -25.09 -1.88 -25.24
N VAL A 573 -26.38 -2.00 -25.54
CA VAL A 573 -27.12 -3.24 -25.33
C VAL A 573 -26.93 -4.27 -26.46
N GLU A 574 -26.78 -3.84 -27.73
CA GLU A 574 -26.42 -4.76 -28.82
C GLU A 574 -25.06 -5.45 -28.61
N LYS A 575 -24.29 -4.95 -27.64
CA LYS A 575 -22.96 -5.41 -27.29
C LYS A 575 -22.95 -6.40 -26.11
N ILE A 576 -24.13 -6.74 -25.51
CA ILE A 576 -24.19 -7.62 -24.33
C ILE A 576 -24.66 -9.02 -24.76
N LYS A 577 -23.83 -10.02 -24.51
CA LYS A 577 -24.25 -11.42 -24.62
C LYS A 577 -24.72 -11.93 -23.24
N PHE A 578 -26.04 -12.07 -23.11
CA PHE A 578 -26.69 -12.53 -21.90
C PHE A 578 -26.62 -14.05 -21.72
N PRO A 579 -26.91 -14.59 -20.49
CA PRO A 579 -27.12 -16.03 -20.28
C PRO A 579 -28.24 -16.58 -21.19
N GLY A 580 -28.08 -17.80 -21.70
CA GLY A 580 -29.11 -18.45 -22.54
C GLY A 580 -30.44 -18.69 -21.79
N SER A 581 -30.41 -18.77 -20.46
CA SER A 581 -31.60 -18.81 -19.59
C SER A 581 -32.25 -17.46 -19.35
N GLY A 582 -31.60 -16.37 -19.80
CA GLY A 582 -32.00 -15.00 -19.46
C GLY A 582 -31.55 -14.57 -18.06
N ILE A 583 -32.18 -13.52 -17.57
CA ILE A 583 -31.95 -12.92 -16.22
C ILE A 583 -32.99 -13.49 -15.27
N ILE A 584 -32.63 -14.50 -14.50
CA ILE A 584 -33.50 -15.13 -13.48
C ILE A 584 -33.05 -14.65 -12.10
N ALA A 585 -33.78 -13.68 -11.57
CA ALA A 585 -33.39 -12.91 -10.37
C ALA A 585 -34.49 -12.92 -9.27
N PRO A 586 -34.75 -14.07 -8.61
CA PRO A 586 -35.88 -14.23 -7.69
C PRO A 586 -35.80 -13.38 -6.43
N LYS A 587 -34.67 -12.76 -6.11
CA LYS A 587 -34.47 -11.87 -4.96
C LYS A 587 -34.41 -10.40 -5.31
N LEU A 588 -34.38 -10.06 -6.60
CA LEU A 588 -34.22 -8.71 -7.11
C LEU A 588 -35.38 -7.81 -6.66
N THR A 589 -35.06 -6.67 -6.08
CA THR A 589 -36.01 -5.70 -5.56
C THR A 589 -36.02 -4.37 -6.34
N THR A 590 -34.89 -4.03 -7.00
CA THR A 590 -34.77 -2.75 -7.71
C THR A 590 -33.97 -2.87 -9.00
N ILE A 591 -34.45 -2.20 -10.04
CA ILE A 591 -33.79 -1.95 -11.32
C ILE A 591 -33.86 -0.46 -11.69
N GLU A 592 -33.82 0.43 -10.70
CA GLU A 592 -33.85 1.88 -10.93
C GLU A 592 -32.78 2.27 -11.98
N LYS A 593 -33.20 3.03 -13.03
CA LYS A 593 -32.31 3.49 -14.12
C LYS A 593 -31.54 2.37 -14.84
N PHE A 594 -32.06 1.16 -14.92
CA PHE A 594 -31.37 -0.05 -15.39
C PHE A 594 -30.69 0.12 -16.74
N PHE A 595 -31.45 0.59 -17.76
CA PHE A 595 -30.98 0.96 -19.11
C PHE A 595 -31.16 2.44 -19.44
N ALA A 596 -31.37 3.28 -18.44
CA ALA A 596 -31.63 4.69 -18.66
C ALA A 596 -30.49 5.37 -19.44
N TYR A 597 -30.86 6.40 -20.21
CA TYR A 597 -29.92 7.25 -20.98
C TYR A 597 -29.15 6.53 -22.11
N ASN A 598 -29.52 5.33 -22.49
CA ASN A 598 -28.97 4.67 -23.69
C ASN A 598 -29.55 5.30 -24.96
N GLN A 599 -29.20 6.55 -25.23
CA GLN A 599 -29.84 7.44 -26.24
C GLN A 599 -29.70 6.94 -27.67
N THR A 600 -28.63 6.23 -28.00
CA THR A 600 -28.33 5.75 -29.39
C THR A 600 -28.75 4.30 -29.64
N MET A 601 -29.38 3.65 -28.67
CA MET A 601 -29.88 2.28 -28.78
C MET A 601 -31.05 2.20 -29.74
N LYS A 602 -30.92 1.44 -30.83
CA LYS A 602 -31.95 1.35 -31.90
C LYS A 602 -32.91 0.19 -31.68
N ASP A 603 -32.41 -1.01 -31.57
CA ASP A 603 -33.21 -2.24 -31.43
C ASP A 603 -32.94 -2.91 -30.11
N PHE A 604 -33.91 -2.96 -29.21
CA PHE A 604 -33.80 -3.57 -27.89
C PHE A 604 -34.84 -4.69 -27.75
N THR A 605 -34.34 -5.91 -27.51
CA THR A 605 -35.17 -7.04 -27.06
C THR A 605 -34.58 -7.55 -25.72
N LEU A 606 -35.35 -7.41 -24.67
CA LEU A 606 -34.93 -7.93 -23.35
C LEU A 606 -34.93 -9.46 -23.40
N PRO A 607 -33.82 -10.14 -23.02
CA PRO A 607 -33.86 -11.60 -22.85
C PRO A 607 -34.89 -11.97 -21.78
N VAL A 608 -35.20 -13.25 -21.64
CA VAL A 608 -36.08 -13.70 -20.55
C VAL A 608 -35.64 -13.02 -19.26
N PHE A 609 -36.55 -12.28 -18.63
CA PHE A 609 -36.33 -11.53 -17.40
C PHE A 609 -37.37 -11.90 -16.36
N SER A 610 -36.94 -12.61 -15.28
CA SER A 610 -37.86 -13.02 -14.22
C SER A 610 -37.40 -12.49 -12.87
N ALA A 611 -38.18 -11.55 -12.31
CA ALA A 611 -37.89 -10.92 -11.02
C ALA A 611 -39.18 -10.77 -10.19
N PRO A 612 -39.69 -11.86 -9.61
CA PRO A 612 -41.00 -11.88 -8.93
C PRO A 612 -41.06 -10.99 -7.67
N LYS A 613 -39.92 -10.57 -7.12
CA LYS A 613 -39.85 -9.65 -5.96
C LYS A 613 -39.56 -8.21 -6.34
N LEU A 614 -39.49 -7.89 -7.63
CA LEU A 614 -39.16 -6.52 -8.05
C LEU A 614 -40.24 -5.54 -7.61
N LEU A 615 -39.84 -4.47 -6.93
CA LEU A 615 -40.68 -3.42 -6.42
C LEU A 615 -40.47 -2.07 -7.16
N ASN A 616 -39.22 -1.79 -7.52
CA ASN A 616 -38.81 -0.48 -8.07
C ASN A 616 -38.17 -0.60 -9.44
N ALA A 617 -38.80 0.03 -10.45
CA ALA A 617 -38.29 0.20 -11.81
C ALA A 617 -38.26 1.67 -12.24
N ASN A 618 -38.08 2.60 -11.30
CA ASN A 618 -38.04 4.04 -11.55
C ASN A 618 -36.95 4.36 -12.59
N TYR A 619 -37.32 5.09 -13.66
CA TYR A 619 -36.46 5.40 -14.83
C TYR A 619 -35.85 4.19 -15.54
N ALA A 620 -36.29 2.96 -15.34
CA ALA A 620 -35.59 1.76 -15.78
C ALA A 620 -35.22 1.72 -17.28
N PHE A 621 -36.09 2.26 -18.15
CA PHE A 621 -35.92 2.32 -19.60
C PHE A 621 -36.10 3.77 -20.13
N ALA A 622 -35.87 4.77 -19.31
CA ALA A 622 -36.03 6.18 -19.65
C ALA A 622 -34.92 6.67 -20.61
N TYR A 623 -35.25 7.68 -21.42
CA TYR A 623 -34.32 8.37 -22.33
C TYR A 623 -33.69 7.48 -23.41
N LEU A 624 -34.46 6.55 -23.99
CA LEU A 624 -34.08 5.74 -25.13
C LEU A 624 -34.51 6.47 -26.43
N TYR A 625 -33.92 7.63 -26.70
CA TYR A 625 -34.36 8.55 -27.76
C TYR A 625 -34.37 7.94 -29.17
N ASP A 626 -33.33 7.19 -29.55
CA ASP A 626 -33.17 6.65 -30.90
C ASP A 626 -33.73 5.23 -31.04
N ALA A 627 -34.52 4.75 -30.07
CA ALA A 627 -35.07 3.41 -30.09
C ALA A 627 -36.09 3.23 -31.23
N ASN A 628 -35.83 2.27 -32.14
CA ASN A 628 -36.74 1.81 -33.20
C ASN A 628 -37.63 0.67 -32.70
N LYS A 629 -37.06 -0.19 -31.87
CA LYS A 629 -37.74 -1.35 -31.27
C LYS A 629 -37.43 -1.47 -29.80
N VAL A 630 -38.49 -1.67 -28.98
CA VAL A 630 -38.40 -2.02 -27.59
C VAL A 630 -39.33 -3.19 -27.30
N ASP A 631 -38.78 -4.37 -27.01
CA ASP A 631 -39.55 -5.57 -26.72
C ASP A 631 -39.23 -6.07 -25.30
N LEU A 632 -40.17 -5.85 -24.36
CA LEU A 632 -40.16 -6.29 -22.98
C LEU A 632 -41.14 -7.45 -22.72
N SER A 633 -41.67 -8.08 -23.73
CA SER A 633 -42.69 -9.14 -23.62
C SER A 633 -42.27 -10.34 -22.77
N SER A 634 -40.96 -10.58 -22.68
CA SER A 634 -40.36 -11.64 -21.82
C SER A 634 -40.19 -11.26 -20.35
N MET A 635 -40.49 -10.01 -19.97
CA MET A 635 -40.31 -9.52 -18.61
C MET A 635 -41.44 -9.99 -17.69
N TYR A 636 -41.12 -10.61 -16.54
CA TYR A 636 -42.06 -11.08 -15.53
C TYR A 636 -41.77 -10.45 -14.16
N VAL A 637 -42.58 -9.46 -13.75
CA VAL A 637 -42.41 -8.59 -12.54
C VAL A 637 -43.72 -8.34 -11.81
N PRO A 638 -44.45 -9.36 -11.37
CA PRO A 638 -45.87 -9.24 -10.93
C PRO A 638 -46.07 -8.36 -9.69
N ASN A 639 -45.00 -8.08 -8.92
CA ASN A 639 -45.10 -7.29 -7.71
C ASN A 639 -44.57 -5.85 -7.85
N LEU A 640 -44.39 -5.37 -9.08
CA LEU A 640 -43.90 -4.02 -9.34
C LEU A 640 -44.81 -2.94 -8.70
N GLU A 641 -44.23 -2.04 -7.92
CA GLU A 641 -44.91 -0.97 -7.21
C GLU A 641 -44.62 0.41 -7.77
N ASN A 642 -43.32 0.64 -8.14
CA ASN A 642 -42.86 1.94 -8.64
C ASN A 642 -42.44 1.85 -10.11
N MET A 643 -43.18 2.58 -10.98
CA MET A 643 -42.91 2.74 -12.41
C MET A 643 -42.65 4.21 -12.78
N GLU A 644 -42.35 5.08 -11.81
CA GLU A 644 -42.18 6.51 -12.02
C GLU A 644 -41.08 6.73 -13.09
N TYR A 645 -41.39 7.56 -14.13
CA TYR A 645 -40.50 7.85 -15.27
C TYR A 645 -40.02 6.61 -16.06
N MET A 646 -40.59 5.43 -15.90
CA MET A 646 -40.03 4.16 -16.42
C MET A 646 -39.78 4.19 -17.91
N PHE A 647 -40.62 4.82 -18.72
CA PHE A 647 -40.54 4.90 -20.18
C PHE A 647 -40.49 6.35 -20.70
N THR A 648 -40.18 7.31 -19.84
CA THR A 648 -40.09 8.71 -20.28
C THR A 648 -39.07 8.89 -21.38
N TYR A 649 -39.43 9.62 -22.44
CA TYR A 649 -38.57 9.85 -23.63
C TYR A 649 -38.12 8.55 -24.33
N VAL A 650 -38.97 7.55 -24.48
CA VAL A 650 -38.70 6.35 -25.32
C VAL A 650 -39.15 6.59 -26.74
N GLY A 651 -38.19 6.42 -27.68
CA GLY A 651 -38.40 6.65 -29.11
C GLY A 651 -38.41 8.12 -29.52
N ASN A 652 -37.99 8.40 -30.73
CA ASN A 652 -38.05 9.73 -31.34
C ASN A 652 -39.30 9.84 -32.20
N TYR A 653 -39.72 11.05 -32.57
CA TYR A 653 -40.94 11.46 -33.25
C TYR A 653 -41.39 10.58 -34.44
N ARG A 654 -40.51 9.71 -35.01
CA ARG A 654 -40.78 8.90 -36.22
C ARG A 654 -40.12 7.53 -36.23
N ASP A 655 -39.33 7.16 -35.27
CA ASP A 655 -38.41 6.03 -35.38
C ASP A 655 -38.86 4.78 -34.59
N LEU A 656 -39.71 4.92 -33.55
CA LEU A 656 -40.22 3.78 -32.81
C LEU A 656 -41.26 3.01 -33.65
N THR A 657 -40.90 1.83 -34.14
CA THR A 657 -41.72 0.97 -34.99
C THR A 657 -42.32 -0.23 -34.26
N GLU A 658 -41.77 -0.59 -33.10
CA GLU A 658 -42.25 -1.72 -32.30
C GLU A 658 -42.05 -1.41 -30.80
N PHE A 659 -43.13 -1.41 -30.03
CA PHE A 659 -43.10 -1.32 -28.57
C PHE A 659 -43.97 -2.43 -27.97
N LYS A 660 -43.35 -3.39 -27.27
CA LYS A 660 -44.06 -4.48 -26.59
C LYS A 660 -43.79 -4.45 -25.10
N LEU A 661 -44.90 -4.29 -24.33
CA LEU A 661 -44.85 -4.45 -22.89
C LEU A 661 -45.02 -5.92 -22.46
N PHE A 662 -44.70 -6.21 -21.19
CA PHE A 662 -45.02 -7.45 -20.55
C PHE A 662 -46.56 -7.65 -20.47
N THR A 663 -46.99 -8.91 -20.60
CA THR A 663 -48.42 -9.26 -20.74
C THR A 663 -49.09 -9.72 -19.45
N HIS A 664 -48.31 -9.95 -18.39
CA HIS A 664 -48.85 -10.37 -17.10
C HIS A 664 -49.44 -9.18 -16.34
N PRO A 665 -50.49 -9.39 -15.50
CA PRO A 665 -51.11 -8.32 -14.75
C PRO A 665 -50.19 -7.80 -13.65
N LEU A 666 -50.12 -6.46 -13.48
CA LEU A 666 -49.48 -5.79 -12.36
C LEU A 666 -50.52 -5.45 -11.26
N GLN A 667 -50.36 -6.03 -10.06
CA GLN A 667 -51.38 -5.95 -9.01
C GLN A 667 -51.06 -4.92 -7.90
N ASN A 668 -49.85 -4.38 -7.88
CA ASN A 668 -49.33 -3.65 -6.73
C ASN A 668 -48.84 -2.25 -7.03
N ILE A 669 -49.18 -1.68 -8.20
CA ILE A 669 -48.68 -0.35 -8.62
C ILE A 669 -49.11 0.71 -7.58
N LYS A 670 -48.16 1.52 -7.14
CA LYS A 670 -48.36 2.64 -6.20
C LYS A 670 -48.07 4.00 -6.83
N THR A 671 -47.18 4.08 -7.82
CA THR A 671 -46.87 5.30 -8.55
C THR A 671 -46.62 5.02 -10.03
N LEU A 672 -47.17 5.90 -10.88
CA LEU A 672 -47.05 5.93 -12.34
C LEU A 672 -46.62 7.31 -12.86
N LYS A 673 -46.26 8.23 -11.97
CA LYS A 673 -45.95 9.59 -12.33
C LYS A 673 -44.90 9.63 -13.46
N HIS A 674 -45.17 10.40 -14.55
CA HIS A 674 -44.33 10.50 -15.74
C HIS A 674 -43.99 9.16 -16.44
N ALA A 675 -44.70 8.05 -16.17
CA ALA A 675 -44.27 6.71 -16.63
C ALA A 675 -44.19 6.57 -18.16
N PHE A 676 -45.05 7.27 -18.91
CA PHE A 676 -45.12 7.29 -20.38
C PHE A 676 -45.00 8.70 -20.96
N ASP A 677 -44.43 9.61 -20.24
CA ASP A 677 -44.19 10.98 -20.62
C ASP A 677 -43.26 11.07 -21.84
N HIS A 678 -43.58 11.95 -22.81
CA HIS A 678 -42.82 12.10 -24.07
C HIS A 678 -42.59 10.79 -24.84
N MET A 679 -43.58 9.92 -24.91
CA MET A 679 -43.49 8.64 -25.59
C MET A 679 -44.32 8.63 -26.88
N TYR A 680 -43.79 8.08 -27.98
CA TYR A 680 -44.37 8.11 -29.34
C TYR A 680 -44.63 6.70 -29.86
N VAL A 681 -45.82 6.12 -29.64
CA VAL A 681 -46.23 4.76 -30.07
C VAL A 681 -47.02 4.79 -31.40
N HIS A 682 -47.41 5.96 -31.91
CA HIS A 682 -48.26 6.15 -33.12
C HIS A 682 -47.73 5.43 -34.37
N TYR A 683 -46.41 5.31 -34.54
CA TYR A 683 -45.80 4.67 -35.70
C TYR A 683 -45.51 3.17 -35.51
N CYS A 684 -45.86 2.59 -34.36
CA CYS A 684 -45.65 1.17 -34.07
C CYS A 684 -46.61 0.27 -34.87
N LEU A 685 -46.17 -0.97 -35.14
CA LEU A 685 -47.00 -1.99 -35.80
C LEU A 685 -48.27 -2.29 -34.98
N ASP A 686 -48.13 -2.43 -33.66
CA ASP A 686 -49.21 -2.49 -32.71
C ASP A 686 -49.57 -1.07 -32.28
N LYS A 687 -50.61 -0.50 -32.88
CA LYS A 687 -51.00 0.88 -32.69
C LYS A 687 -51.70 1.15 -31.35
N THR A 688 -51.97 0.11 -30.58
CA THR A 688 -52.66 0.16 -29.29
C THR A 688 -51.66 -0.06 -28.13
N LEU A 689 -51.55 0.92 -27.23
CA LEU A 689 -50.91 0.68 -25.93
C LEU A 689 -51.98 0.15 -24.95
N ASP A 690 -51.93 -1.16 -24.68
CA ASP A 690 -52.85 -1.84 -23.80
C ASP A 690 -52.27 -1.86 -22.36
N LEU A 691 -52.89 -1.07 -21.46
CA LEU A 691 -52.61 -1.00 -20.03
C LEU A 691 -53.76 -1.54 -19.19
N SER A 692 -54.73 -2.23 -19.79
CA SER A 692 -55.92 -2.75 -19.11
C SER A 692 -55.61 -3.72 -17.95
N ASN A 693 -54.44 -4.38 -18.02
CA ASN A 693 -53.94 -5.31 -16.99
C ASN A 693 -53.26 -4.63 -15.79
N PHE A 694 -53.16 -3.28 -15.76
CA PHE A 694 -52.52 -2.57 -14.66
C PHE A 694 -53.56 -2.26 -13.58
N ASN A 695 -53.39 -2.81 -12.38
CA ASN A 695 -54.20 -2.48 -11.23
C ASN A 695 -53.70 -1.17 -10.57
N VAL A 696 -54.35 -0.07 -10.87
CA VAL A 696 -54.00 1.27 -10.40
C VAL A 696 -54.83 1.73 -9.17
N SER A 697 -55.59 0.83 -8.57
CA SER A 697 -56.48 1.16 -7.44
C SER A 697 -55.79 1.69 -6.17
N LYS A 698 -54.43 1.64 -6.14
CA LYS A 698 -53.61 2.18 -5.05
C LYS A 698 -52.90 3.49 -5.44
N VAL A 699 -53.01 3.92 -6.70
CA VAL A 699 -52.29 5.10 -7.21
C VAL A 699 -53.05 6.37 -6.87
N ALA A 700 -52.37 7.32 -6.22
CA ALA A 700 -52.93 8.65 -5.92
C ALA A 700 -52.41 9.74 -6.88
N ASP A 701 -51.21 9.61 -7.39
CA ASP A 701 -50.54 10.58 -8.29
C ASP A 701 -50.43 10.02 -9.70
N PHE A 702 -51.19 10.59 -10.64
CA PHE A 702 -51.14 10.33 -12.07
C PHE A 702 -50.54 11.51 -12.84
N SER A 703 -49.90 12.44 -12.16
CA SER A 703 -49.39 13.66 -12.79
C SER A 703 -48.40 13.35 -13.90
N HIS A 704 -48.51 14.04 -15.02
CA HIS A 704 -47.72 13.91 -16.23
C HIS A 704 -47.64 12.50 -16.82
N LEU A 705 -48.49 11.57 -16.49
CA LEU A 705 -48.39 10.15 -16.88
C LEU A 705 -48.32 9.97 -18.39
N PHE A 706 -49.12 10.73 -19.16
CA PHE A 706 -49.18 10.73 -20.62
C PHE A 706 -48.93 12.13 -21.17
N ASP A 707 -48.13 12.96 -20.55
CA ASP A 707 -47.72 14.26 -21.07
C ASP A 707 -46.90 14.10 -22.36
N TYR A 708 -47.22 14.85 -23.43
CA TYR A 708 -46.58 14.66 -24.78
C TYR A 708 -46.64 13.22 -25.32
N PHE A 709 -47.71 12.45 -24.98
CA PHE A 709 -47.88 11.06 -25.40
C PHE A 709 -48.63 10.95 -26.72
N TRP A 710 -48.16 10.12 -27.64
CA TRP A 710 -48.78 9.91 -28.98
C TRP A 710 -49.00 8.42 -29.25
N ALA A 711 -50.26 8.03 -29.55
CA ALA A 711 -50.66 6.66 -29.90
C ALA A 711 -51.90 6.68 -30.80
N ASP A 712 -52.19 5.61 -31.55
CA ASP A 712 -53.50 5.51 -32.21
C ASP A 712 -54.61 5.16 -31.21
N GLU A 713 -54.29 4.20 -30.28
CA GLU A 713 -55.26 3.78 -29.28
C GLU A 713 -54.55 3.54 -27.93
N LEU A 714 -55.23 3.93 -26.82
CA LEU A 714 -54.79 3.69 -25.43
C LEU A 714 -55.91 2.99 -24.67
N ASP A 715 -55.60 1.78 -24.15
CA ASP A 715 -56.60 0.98 -23.41
C ASP A 715 -56.36 1.04 -21.88
N LEU A 716 -57.25 1.71 -21.18
CA LEU A 716 -57.28 1.87 -19.73
C LEU A 716 -58.53 1.20 -19.10
N THR A 717 -59.15 0.24 -19.78
CA THR A 717 -60.48 -0.31 -19.35
C THR A 717 -60.48 -0.99 -17.98
N GLY A 718 -59.30 -1.50 -17.51
CA GLY A 718 -59.15 -2.10 -16.19
C GLY A 718 -58.87 -1.11 -15.04
N TRP A 719 -58.82 0.20 -15.31
CA TRP A 719 -58.36 1.16 -14.34
C TRP A 719 -59.46 1.60 -13.35
N ASP A 720 -59.18 1.41 -12.05
CA ASP A 720 -59.93 2.00 -10.93
C ASP A 720 -59.12 3.22 -10.41
N THR A 721 -59.62 4.42 -10.73
CA THR A 721 -58.97 5.68 -10.35
C THR A 721 -59.62 6.32 -9.10
N SER A 722 -60.37 5.55 -8.31
CA SER A 722 -61.07 6.04 -7.11
C SER A 722 -60.14 6.63 -6.03
N LYS A 723 -58.84 6.37 -6.09
CA LYS A 723 -57.84 6.91 -5.16
C LYS A 723 -57.06 8.10 -5.74
N ALA A 724 -57.31 8.48 -7.00
CA ALA A 724 -56.59 9.55 -7.65
C ALA A 724 -56.82 10.91 -6.97
N GLU A 725 -55.73 11.54 -6.55
CA GLU A 725 -55.73 12.89 -5.93
C GLU A 725 -55.09 13.93 -6.87
N ASP A 726 -54.06 13.53 -7.65
CA ASP A 726 -53.38 14.39 -8.62
C ASP A 726 -53.45 13.80 -10.04
N MET A 727 -54.08 14.52 -10.95
CA MET A 727 -54.14 14.24 -12.40
C MET A 727 -53.59 15.44 -13.22
N SER A 728 -52.79 16.31 -12.62
CA SER A 728 -52.22 17.45 -13.31
C SER A 728 -51.37 17.01 -14.49
N TYR A 729 -51.52 17.67 -15.61
CA TYR A 729 -50.83 17.39 -16.87
C TYR A 729 -51.04 15.95 -17.41
N LEU A 730 -52.00 15.17 -16.94
CA LEU A 730 -52.20 13.75 -17.27
C LEU A 730 -52.17 13.49 -18.77
N PHE A 731 -52.85 14.29 -19.60
CA PHE A 731 -52.88 14.26 -21.06
C PHE A 731 -52.45 15.59 -21.70
N SER A 732 -51.63 16.36 -21.02
CA SER A 732 -51.13 17.62 -21.56
C SER A 732 -50.34 17.34 -22.82
N GLN A 733 -50.61 18.10 -23.87
CA GLN A 733 -49.97 17.97 -25.19
C GLN A 733 -50.00 16.56 -25.81
N ALA A 734 -50.87 15.71 -25.30
CA ALA A 734 -51.02 14.34 -25.75
C ALA A 734 -51.97 14.25 -26.98
N SER A 735 -51.67 13.30 -27.87
CA SER A 735 -52.54 13.02 -29.07
C SER A 735 -52.75 11.51 -29.21
N PRO A 736 -53.40 10.82 -28.27
CA PRO A 736 -53.94 9.49 -28.51
C PRO A 736 -55.21 9.59 -29.33
N GLY A 737 -55.34 8.84 -30.41
CA GLY A 737 -56.50 8.86 -31.31
C GLY A 737 -57.76 8.40 -30.59
N LYS A 738 -57.69 7.34 -29.76
CA LYS A 738 -58.80 6.87 -28.90
C LYS A 738 -58.27 6.46 -27.51
N VAL A 739 -58.98 6.84 -26.47
CA VAL A 739 -58.69 6.39 -25.07
C VAL A 739 -59.91 5.59 -24.59
N TYR A 740 -59.71 4.29 -24.36
CA TYR A 740 -60.78 3.41 -23.83
C TYR A 740 -60.76 3.38 -22.33
N VAL A 741 -61.91 3.59 -21.68
CA VAL A 741 -62.04 3.48 -20.21
C VAL A 741 -63.30 2.73 -19.84
N SER A 742 -63.39 2.24 -18.61
CA SER A 742 -64.63 1.68 -18.01
C SER A 742 -65.24 2.67 -16.99
N ASP A 743 -66.39 2.30 -16.44
CA ASP A 743 -67.10 3.13 -15.43
C ASP A 743 -66.29 3.28 -14.10
N SER A 744 -65.25 2.48 -13.89
CA SER A 744 -64.34 2.59 -12.74
C SER A 744 -63.30 3.72 -12.88
N PHE A 745 -63.16 4.31 -14.07
CA PHE A 745 -62.36 5.52 -14.26
C PHE A 745 -63.13 6.72 -13.74
N VAL A 746 -62.85 7.13 -12.53
CA VAL A 746 -63.55 8.20 -11.80
C VAL A 746 -62.57 9.32 -11.37
N THR A 747 -63.09 10.55 -11.27
CA THR A 747 -62.31 11.75 -10.92
C THR A 747 -62.82 12.43 -9.64
N SER A 748 -63.70 11.77 -8.89
CA SER A 748 -64.39 12.38 -7.73
C SER A 748 -63.46 12.81 -6.59
N ASN A 749 -62.27 12.18 -6.46
CA ASN A 749 -61.32 12.49 -5.38
C ASN A 749 -60.15 13.33 -5.86
N VAL A 750 -60.12 13.75 -7.13
CA VAL A 750 -59.00 14.53 -7.68
C VAL A 750 -59.03 15.94 -7.12
N VAL A 751 -57.95 16.32 -6.47
CA VAL A 751 -57.74 17.66 -5.86
C VAL A 751 -56.97 18.57 -6.80
N ASN A 752 -55.97 18.00 -7.53
CA ASN A 752 -55.17 18.73 -8.51
C ASN A 752 -55.37 18.17 -9.91
N SER A 753 -55.89 18.99 -10.81
CA SER A 753 -56.08 18.67 -12.22
C SER A 753 -55.54 19.78 -13.16
N GLU A 754 -54.57 20.53 -12.68
CA GLU A 754 -53.98 21.63 -13.44
C GLU A 754 -53.55 21.14 -14.82
N ARG A 755 -54.02 21.82 -15.89
CA ARG A 755 -53.64 21.60 -17.31
C ARG A 755 -53.82 20.16 -17.78
N ILE A 756 -54.76 19.38 -17.22
CA ILE A 756 -54.99 17.96 -17.52
C ILE A 756 -55.08 17.67 -19.04
N PHE A 757 -55.71 18.57 -19.82
CA PHE A 757 -55.85 18.49 -21.29
C PHE A 757 -55.25 19.72 -21.98
N MET A 758 -54.24 20.34 -21.50
CA MET A 758 -53.59 21.48 -22.12
C MET A 758 -53.03 21.09 -23.51
N ASN A 759 -53.57 21.72 -24.59
CA ASN A 759 -53.22 21.43 -25.99
C ASN A 759 -53.40 19.94 -26.38
N ALA A 760 -54.26 19.19 -25.67
CA ALA A 760 -54.48 17.78 -25.95
C ALA A 760 -55.37 17.54 -27.19
N GLU A 761 -54.96 16.65 -28.08
CA GLU A 761 -55.73 16.30 -29.31
C GLU A 761 -56.50 14.97 -29.04
N LEU A 762 -57.46 15.01 -28.11
CA LEU A 762 -58.36 13.89 -27.81
C LEU A 762 -59.79 14.19 -28.27
N THR A 763 -60.39 13.19 -28.93
CA THR A 763 -61.75 13.24 -29.34
C THR A 763 -62.53 12.06 -28.81
N GLY A 764 -63.61 12.32 -28.02
CA GLY A 764 -64.49 11.30 -27.49
C GLY A 764 -65.33 10.59 -28.55
N GLN A 765 -65.96 9.47 -28.20
CA GLN A 765 -66.68 8.59 -29.10
C GLN A 765 -67.88 9.25 -29.82
N GLN A 766 -68.38 10.34 -29.29
CA GLN A 766 -69.45 11.13 -29.88
C GLN A 766 -68.99 12.46 -30.50
N GLY A 767 -67.68 12.61 -30.68
CA GLY A 767 -67.05 13.77 -31.30
C GLY A 767 -66.74 14.95 -30.37
N SER A 768 -66.87 14.78 -29.04
CA SER A 768 -66.48 15.83 -28.08
C SER A 768 -64.99 16.01 -28.10
N ASN A 769 -64.48 17.26 -28.22
CA ASN A 769 -63.06 17.60 -28.23
C ASN A 769 -62.57 18.06 -26.85
N ALA A 770 -61.49 17.45 -26.35
CA ALA A 770 -60.93 17.76 -25.04
C ALA A 770 -59.86 18.89 -25.07
N TYR A 771 -59.54 19.50 -26.20
CA TYR A 771 -58.52 20.54 -26.32
C TYR A 771 -58.72 21.67 -25.32
N ASN A 772 -57.73 21.87 -24.43
CA ASN A 772 -57.75 22.84 -23.33
C ASN A 772 -59.00 22.76 -22.40
N LYS A 773 -59.58 21.59 -22.26
CA LYS A 773 -60.67 21.37 -21.32
C LYS A 773 -60.20 21.04 -19.92
N ASP A 774 -61.11 21.19 -18.98
CA ASP A 774 -60.88 20.82 -17.57
C ASP A 774 -61.25 19.35 -17.31
N ILE A 775 -61.06 18.92 -16.05
CA ILE A 775 -61.25 17.53 -15.61
C ILE A 775 -62.69 16.99 -15.86
N SER A 776 -63.67 17.84 -16.09
CA SER A 776 -65.03 17.40 -16.38
C SER A 776 -65.14 16.62 -17.70
N TYR A 777 -64.15 16.74 -18.61
CA TYR A 777 -64.05 15.96 -19.83
C TYR A 777 -63.34 14.61 -19.62
N ALA A 778 -62.79 14.31 -18.46
CA ALA A 778 -62.13 13.04 -18.14
C ALA A 778 -63.17 11.93 -17.82
N ARG A 779 -64.01 11.63 -18.80
CA ARG A 779 -65.09 10.62 -18.76
C ARG A 779 -65.48 10.13 -20.14
N ILE A 780 -66.27 9.08 -20.18
CA ILE A 780 -66.81 8.55 -21.43
C ILE A 780 -67.70 9.64 -22.08
N ASP A 781 -67.49 9.86 -23.37
CA ASP A 781 -68.26 10.84 -24.17
C ASP A 781 -69.68 10.37 -24.39
N GLY A 782 -70.63 11.06 -23.81
CA GLY A 782 -72.11 10.87 -23.94
C GLY A 782 -72.76 11.84 -24.92
N GLY A 783 -71.94 12.52 -25.79
CA GLY A 783 -72.41 13.55 -26.73
C GLY A 783 -72.57 14.93 -26.13
N ALA A 784 -73.34 15.81 -26.82
CA ALA A 784 -73.51 17.20 -26.47
C ALA A 784 -74.03 17.44 -25.07
N ALA A 785 -74.83 16.56 -24.51
CA ALA A 785 -75.45 16.68 -23.18
C ALA A 785 -74.51 16.21 -22.04
N ASN A 786 -73.51 15.39 -22.39
CA ASN A 786 -72.53 14.84 -21.44
C ASN A 786 -71.22 14.63 -22.14
N PRO A 787 -70.53 15.70 -22.55
CA PRO A 787 -69.30 15.65 -23.33
C PRO A 787 -68.18 15.04 -22.53
N GLY A 788 -67.29 14.27 -23.16
CA GLY A 788 -66.15 13.63 -22.59
C GLY A 788 -65.05 13.34 -23.59
N ALA A 789 -63.86 13.00 -23.11
CA ALA A 789 -62.68 12.72 -23.93
C ALA A 789 -62.53 11.24 -24.31
N PHE A 790 -63.29 10.32 -23.69
CA PHE A 790 -62.99 8.89 -23.69
C PHE A 790 -64.04 8.06 -24.43
N TRP A 791 -63.65 6.86 -24.81
CA TRP A 791 -64.41 5.85 -25.49
C TRP A 791 -64.77 4.70 -24.52
N ARG A 792 -65.94 4.09 -24.70
CA ARG A 792 -66.30 2.80 -24.07
C ARG A 792 -65.80 1.68 -25.00
N LYS A 793 -65.09 0.70 -24.49
CA LYS A 793 -64.67 -0.49 -25.23
C LYS A 793 -65.77 -1.55 -25.19
#